data_49fae9683154fe0a219c013a9723df5a
#
_entry.id   49fae9683154fe0a219c013a9723df5a
#
_cell.length_a   1.000
_cell.length_b   1.000
_cell.length_c   1.000
_cell.angle_alpha   90.00
_cell.angle_beta   90.00
_cell.angle_gamma   90.00
#
_symmetry.space_group_name_H-M   'P 1'
#
loop_
_entity.id
_entity.type
_entity.pdbx_description
1 polymer ?
#
loop_
_entity_poly.entity_id
_entity_poly.type
_entity_poly.pdbx_seq_one_letter_code
_entity_poly.pdbx_strand_id
1 'polypeptide(L)'
;FGPTLKLYEQQKEPLTLNGAHLNELGNKKVGEVITQALLKKQTSASPTHEELRQAVLEKNWHWHNRYRATDGNDVWGGRSGLRFVDDQSNAEVLQHELVMLDVMTSNRDKLIWASAEGKKHKVDDSNVPPPIKVISNVGGGSRSSNSQKEGNVKYLNSKESMKRIAVRDGFEVNLFADEKRFPQLINPVQLQVDAKGRLWAAAWQTYPKWEPMKEMNDALLILPDENRDGKADRVIEFAKVHNPLGFEFWNGGVLVTSGPDLLFLRDTDGDDKADERFVIFQGLGTSDTHHAANNLIFGPDGGVYWQSGIFLQHNHEHSWGPALATGSSAMYRFDPRRYTIAVHGGNSPNPHGIAFDGWGYHYATDGTGGRPYQVRPEGKGWKMHSLLNKEVRPVPACEVLSSDNFPKDMQGDFLICNSIGFLGIKQYKLHRDGGYEKTKTVGRGKDAKKVVEKTKLGEVWGTPNGQKLKVTKTLANGTPQDEEADGFFLSGDKNFRPTDAIFGEDGALYVADWQNVIIGHMQHNVRDPNRDHKHGRIFRVSYTKKPLQKKVAIEGQPVEKLLENLKHPVNGVRHRTRVELSGRDTNEVIGATQKWIKQFDPKKKADSHHLLEALWVHQQHNRRNGRLLNDLLKSPEPHARMAALTVQHHWYNADPTKGSQVIEEEVVEVTQKSGILSDTPQLTTVRIGTVVEKMKYDLSEFTVKPGKKVKLIFANPDYMPHNIVFTKPNKADSVAQ
;
A
#
# COMPACT_ATOMS: atom_id res chain seq x y z
N PHE A 1 22.50 -27.84 -14.03
CA PHE A 1 21.62 -26.99 -14.83
C PHE A 1 20.50 -27.81 -15.51
N GLY A 2 20.82 -28.86 -16.30
CA GLY A 2 19.81 -29.65 -17.01
C GLY A 2 18.66 -30.22 -16.16
N PRO A 3 18.94 -30.83 -14.98
CA PRO A 3 17.88 -31.32 -14.10
C PRO A 3 16.98 -30.21 -13.53
N THR A 4 17.54 -29.03 -13.25
CA THR A 4 16.73 -27.89 -12.75
C THR A 4 15.88 -27.29 -13.85
N LEU A 5 16.37 -27.23 -15.10
CA LEU A 5 15.57 -26.78 -16.24
C LEU A 5 14.32 -27.65 -16.44
N LYS A 6 14.45 -28.97 -16.31
CA LYS A 6 13.31 -29.89 -16.38
C LYS A 6 12.24 -29.63 -15.32
N LEU A 7 12.60 -29.13 -14.14
CA LEU A 7 11.63 -28.74 -13.14
C LEU A 7 10.72 -27.61 -13.65
N TYR A 8 11.28 -26.59 -14.28
CA TYR A 8 10.51 -25.49 -14.84
C TYR A 8 9.55 -25.92 -15.97
N GLU A 9 9.97 -26.92 -16.76
CA GLU A 9 9.13 -27.48 -17.83
C GLU A 9 7.95 -28.29 -17.30
N GLN A 10 8.11 -28.94 -16.13
CA GLN A 10 7.15 -29.88 -15.56
C GLN A 10 6.25 -29.25 -14.50
N GLN A 11 6.71 -28.17 -13.85
CA GLN A 11 5.99 -27.52 -12.76
C GLN A 11 4.96 -26.54 -13.30
N LYS A 12 3.72 -26.63 -12.79
CA LYS A 12 2.63 -25.70 -13.15
C LYS A 12 2.71 -24.38 -12.38
N GLU A 13 3.20 -24.44 -11.16
CA GLU A 13 3.34 -23.29 -10.26
C GLU A 13 4.70 -22.62 -10.45
N PRO A 14 4.80 -21.29 -10.29
CA PRO A 14 6.07 -20.59 -10.44
C PRO A 14 7.07 -21.03 -9.37
N LEU A 15 8.33 -21.26 -9.78
CA LEU A 15 9.43 -21.63 -8.90
C LEU A 15 10.29 -20.42 -8.49
N THR A 16 10.03 -19.25 -9.03
CA THR A 16 10.80 -18.03 -8.79
C THR A 16 9.91 -16.85 -8.43
N LEU A 17 10.49 -15.87 -7.75
CA LEU A 17 9.86 -14.58 -7.45
C LEU A 17 9.82 -13.68 -8.68
N ASN A 18 10.89 -13.68 -9.47
CA ASN A 18 11.18 -12.70 -10.51
C ASN A 18 11.90 -13.30 -11.74
N GLY A 19 11.75 -14.59 -11.98
CA GLY A 19 12.41 -15.30 -13.06
C GLY A 19 13.84 -15.75 -12.75
N ALA A 20 14.48 -15.23 -11.72
CA ALA A 20 15.84 -15.54 -11.31
C ALA A 20 15.94 -16.10 -9.88
N HIS A 21 15.33 -15.44 -8.90
CA HIS A 21 15.40 -15.82 -7.51
C HIS A 21 14.31 -16.84 -7.15
N LEU A 22 14.72 -17.95 -6.56
CA LEU A 22 13.81 -19.02 -6.16
C LEU A 22 12.81 -18.53 -5.08
N ASN A 23 11.55 -18.87 -5.23
CA ASN A 23 10.57 -18.79 -4.16
C ASN A 23 10.67 -20.01 -3.23
N GLU A 24 9.79 -20.14 -2.24
CA GLU A 24 9.84 -21.25 -1.28
C GLU A 24 9.70 -22.62 -1.96
N LEU A 25 8.75 -22.77 -2.87
CA LEU A 25 8.57 -24.00 -3.66
C LEU A 25 9.80 -24.28 -4.53
N GLY A 26 10.34 -23.25 -5.18
CA GLY A 26 11.56 -23.35 -5.98
C GLY A 26 12.78 -23.80 -5.16
N ASN A 27 12.99 -23.22 -3.99
CA ASN A 27 14.05 -23.63 -3.08
C ASN A 27 13.91 -25.10 -2.66
N LYS A 28 12.70 -25.54 -2.33
CA LYS A 28 12.41 -26.94 -2.00
C LYS A 28 12.75 -27.86 -3.17
N LYS A 29 12.20 -27.60 -4.35
CA LYS A 29 12.37 -28.45 -5.54
C LYS A 29 13.81 -28.48 -6.06
N VAL A 30 14.47 -27.33 -6.12
CA VAL A 30 15.89 -27.26 -6.52
C VAL A 30 16.79 -27.91 -5.46
N GLY A 31 16.49 -27.75 -4.17
CA GLY A 31 17.19 -28.44 -3.08
C GLY A 31 17.12 -29.96 -3.21
N GLU A 32 15.93 -30.51 -3.54
CA GLU A 32 15.75 -31.95 -3.84
C GLU A 32 16.67 -32.40 -5.00
N VAL A 33 16.70 -31.65 -6.10
CA VAL A 33 17.55 -31.95 -7.26
C VAL A 33 19.04 -31.88 -6.91
N ILE A 34 19.47 -30.87 -6.17
CA ILE A 34 20.87 -30.72 -5.73
C ILE A 34 21.28 -31.91 -4.84
N THR A 35 20.44 -32.25 -3.86
CA THR A 35 20.67 -33.35 -2.96
C THR A 35 20.79 -34.69 -3.72
N GLN A 36 19.90 -34.95 -4.63
CA GLN A 36 19.94 -36.13 -5.50
C GLN A 36 21.21 -36.16 -6.34
N ALA A 37 21.61 -35.04 -6.91
CA ALA A 37 22.78 -34.95 -7.78
C ALA A 37 24.09 -35.16 -7.00
N LEU A 38 24.21 -34.56 -5.81
CA LEU A 38 25.43 -34.60 -5.00
C LEU A 38 25.55 -35.87 -4.14
N LEU A 39 24.47 -36.26 -3.48
CA LEU A 39 24.48 -37.33 -2.49
C LEU A 39 23.93 -38.65 -3.03
N LYS A 40 23.42 -38.69 -4.24
CA LYS A 40 22.78 -39.87 -4.86
C LYS A 40 21.63 -40.46 -4.02
N LYS A 41 21.01 -39.64 -3.19
CA LYS A 41 19.89 -40.01 -2.32
C LYS A 41 18.63 -39.23 -2.72
N GLN A 42 17.48 -39.91 -2.73
CA GLN A 42 16.21 -39.25 -2.73
C GLN A 42 15.92 -38.75 -1.31
N THR A 43 15.54 -37.50 -1.18
CA THR A 43 15.05 -36.96 0.09
C THR A 43 13.55 -37.11 0.13
N SER A 44 13.04 -37.80 1.16
CA SER A 44 11.64 -37.71 1.55
C SER A 44 11.47 -36.63 2.60
N ALA A 45 10.40 -35.85 2.53
CA ALA A 45 10.07 -34.93 3.61
C ALA A 45 9.92 -35.72 4.93
N SER A 46 10.57 -35.26 5.98
CA SER A 46 10.44 -35.81 7.33
C SER A 46 10.18 -34.68 8.33
N PRO A 47 9.51 -34.95 9.46
CA PRO A 47 9.36 -33.97 10.54
C PRO A 47 10.71 -33.35 10.99
N THR A 48 11.77 -34.17 11.06
CA THR A 48 13.11 -33.70 11.40
C THR A 48 13.68 -32.68 10.42
N HIS A 49 13.36 -32.82 9.12
CA HIS A 49 13.77 -31.81 8.13
C HIS A 49 13.02 -30.50 8.32
N GLU A 50 11.75 -30.53 8.72
CA GLU A 50 10.99 -29.33 9.01
C GLU A 50 11.49 -28.64 10.29
N GLU A 51 11.78 -29.37 11.35
CA GLU A 51 12.40 -28.83 12.56
C GLU A 51 13.74 -28.15 12.25
N LEU A 52 14.58 -28.78 11.42
CA LEU A 52 15.83 -28.20 10.95
C LEU A 52 15.59 -26.92 10.13
N ARG A 53 14.59 -26.92 9.24
CA ARG A 53 14.23 -25.75 8.44
C ARG A 53 13.82 -24.58 9.34
N GLN A 54 12.99 -24.84 10.34
CA GLN A 54 12.56 -23.82 11.30
C GLN A 54 13.74 -23.25 12.10
N ALA A 55 14.67 -24.10 12.53
CA ALA A 55 15.89 -23.66 13.22
C ALA A 55 16.76 -22.74 12.33
N VAL A 56 16.88 -23.07 11.04
CA VAL A 56 17.57 -22.22 10.06
C VAL A 56 16.85 -20.90 9.85
N LEU A 57 15.51 -20.90 9.72
CA LEU A 57 14.72 -19.68 9.58
C LEU A 57 14.84 -18.78 10.80
N GLU A 58 14.82 -19.35 12.02
CA GLU A 58 15.03 -18.59 13.24
C GLU A 58 16.42 -17.92 13.28
N LYS A 59 17.47 -18.65 12.89
CA LYS A 59 18.81 -18.06 12.75
C LYS A 59 18.82 -16.95 11.70
N ASN A 60 18.20 -17.20 10.53
CA ASN A 60 18.14 -16.23 9.45
C ASN A 60 17.45 -14.92 9.87
N TRP A 61 16.43 -14.98 10.72
CA TRP A 61 15.80 -13.78 11.27
C TRP A 61 16.82 -12.89 12.01
N HIS A 62 17.62 -13.47 12.92
CA HIS A 62 18.62 -12.74 13.70
C HIS A 62 19.78 -12.25 12.82
N TRP A 63 20.28 -13.11 11.92
CA TRP A 63 21.29 -12.76 10.94
C TRP A 63 20.85 -11.62 10.03
N HIS A 64 19.62 -11.68 9.52
CA HIS A 64 19.07 -10.66 8.64
C HIS A 64 18.99 -9.30 9.36
N ASN A 65 18.46 -9.27 10.58
CA ASN A 65 18.38 -8.04 11.36
C ASN A 65 19.77 -7.51 11.77
N ARG A 66 20.79 -8.35 11.83
CA ARG A 66 22.18 -7.95 12.05
C ARG A 66 22.79 -7.25 10.83
N TYR A 67 22.61 -7.80 9.65
CA TYR A 67 23.28 -7.35 8.42
C TYR A 67 22.44 -6.42 7.55
N ARG A 68 21.14 -6.54 7.59
CA ARG A 68 20.17 -5.60 7.01
C ARG A 68 19.44 -4.83 8.09
N ALA A 69 20.20 -4.20 8.97
CA ALA A 69 19.61 -3.47 10.08
C ALA A 69 18.57 -2.48 9.59
N THR A 70 17.32 -2.66 10.04
CA THR A 70 16.31 -1.64 9.90
C THR A 70 16.75 -0.37 10.61
N ASP A 71 16.28 0.82 10.17
CA ASP A 71 16.75 2.11 10.66
C ASP A 71 18.27 2.34 10.48
N GLY A 72 18.84 1.84 9.38
CA GLY A 72 20.28 1.94 9.11
C GLY A 72 20.82 3.38 9.14
N ASN A 73 19.98 4.37 8.88
CA ASN A 73 20.36 5.78 8.97
C ASN A 73 20.62 6.23 10.42
N ASP A 74 19.97 5.62 11.41
CA ASP A 74 20.23 5.81 12.84
C ASP A 74 21.42 4.98 13.35
N VAL A 75 21.75 3.88 12.67
CA VAL A 75 22.87 3.00 13.04
C VAL A 75 24.21 3.52 12.49
N TRP A 76 24.27 3.94 11.21
CA TRP A 76 25.50 4.32 10.51
C TRP A 76 25.38 5.62 9.70
N GLY A 77 24.16 6.08 9.40
CA GLY A 77 23.92 7.21 8.50
C GLY A 77 23.88 8.56 9.20
N GLY A 78 23.23 9.53 8.57
CA GLY A 78 23.23 10.91 9.00
C GLY A 78 22.63 11.18 10.38
N ARG A 79 21.82 10.26 10.91
CA ARG A 79 21.23 10.38 12.25
C ARG A 79 21.94 9.54 13.32
N SER A 80 22.91 8.74 12.95
CA SER A 80 23.64 7.88 13.90
C SER A 80 24.39 8.70 14.96
N GLY A 81 24.94 9.85 14.57
CA GLY A 81 25.66 10.78 15.45
C GLY A 81 24.76 11.72 16.26
N LEU A 82 23.41 11.64 16.15
CA LEU A 82 22.52 12.43 17.00
C LEU A 82 22.72 12.05 18.47
N ARG A 83 22.98 13.08 19.29
CA ARG A 83 23.19 12.93 20.74
C ARG A 83 22.05 13.52 21.53
N PHE A 84 21.68 12.84 22.59
CA PHE A 84 20.56 13.17 23.46
C PHE A 84 21.04 13.44 24.89
N VAL A 85 20.29 12.99 25.89
CA VAL A 85 20.69 13.14 27.30
C VAL A 85 22.00 12.36 27.55
N ASP A 86 22.86 12.89 28.42
CA ASP A 86 24.16 12.33 28.79
C ASP A 86 25.09 12.09 27.59
N ASP A 87 24.90 12.89 26.54
CA ASP A 87 25.68 12.84 25.31
C ASP A 87 25.66 11.50 24.57
N GLN A 88 24.71 10.61 24.92
CA GLN A 88 24.54 9.30 24.34
C GLN A 88 23.98 9.39 22.91
N SER A 89 24.65 8.75 21.97
CA SER A 89 24.23 8.73 20.55
C SER A 89 23.36 7.52 20.19
N ASN A 90 22.63 7.65 19.08
CA ASN A 90 21.93 6.50 18.47
C ASN A 90 22.93 5.41 18.06
N ALA A 91 24.10 5.78 17.50
CA ALA A 91 25.11 4.83 17.07
C ALA A 91 25.60 3.94 18.22
N GLU A 92 25.90 4.52 19.38
CA GLU A 92 26.36 3.75 20.55
C GLU A 92 25.34 2.67 20.95
N VAL A 93 24.07 3.03 20.99
CA VAL A 93 22.98 2.12 21.40
C VAL A 93 22.73 1.05 20.32
N LEU A 94 22.55 1.47 19.08
CA LEU A 94 22.11 0.57 18.01
C LEU A 94 23.23 -0.32 17.48
N GLN A 95 24.50 0.14 17.48
CA GLN A 95 25.62 -0.73 17.12
C GLN A 95 25.89 -1.77 18.20
N HIS A 96 25.62 -1.47 19.48
CA HIS A 96 25.65 -2.49 20.52
C HIS A 96 24.60 -3.58 20.30
N GLU A 97 23.40 -3.21 19.81
CA GLU A 97 22.38 -4.21 19.45
C GLU A 97 22.85 -5.15 18.33
N LEU A 98 23.70 -4.67 17.40
CA LEU A 98 24.29 -5.55 16.38
C LEU A 98 25.21 -6.60 17.00
N VAL A 99 25.95 -6.25 18.08
CA VAL A 99 26.75 -7.21 18.84
C VAL A 99 25.85 -8.22 19.55
N MET A 100 24.74 -7.77 20.14
CA MET A 100 23.75 -8.68 20.73
C MET A 100 23.25 -9.70 19.69
N LEU A 101 22.91 -9.23 18.48
CA LEU A 101 22.42 -10.07 17.39
C LEU A 101 23.48 -11.05 16.87
N ASP A 102 24.78 -10.69 16.88
CA ASP A 102 25.87 -11.62 16.56
C ASP A 102 25.89 -12.79 17.54
N VAL A 103 25.77 -12.51 18.85
CA VAL A 103 25.73 -13.57 19.89
C VAL A 103 24.47 -14.43 19.74
N MET A 104 23.31 -13.81 19.59
CA MET A 104 22.02 -14.51 19.38
C MET A 104 22.06 -15.41 18.14
N THR A 105 22.65 -14.95 17.05
CA THR A 105 22.83 -15.73 15.81
C THR A 105 23.72 -16.93 16.06
N SER A 106 24.84 -16.75 16.79
CA SER A 106 25.75 -17.84 17.15
C SER A 106 25.10 -18.89 18.07
N ASN A 107 24.25 -18.45 19.02
CA ASN A 107 23.54 -19.40 19.89
C ASN A 107 22.59 -20.31 19.08
N ARG A 108 22.04 -19.85 17.98
CA ARG A 108 21.15 -20.62 17.10
C ARG A 108 21.88 -21.64 16.24
N ASP A 109 23.19 -21.54 16.09
CA ASP A 109 24.00 -22.62 15.46
C ASP A 109 23.86 -23.93 16.23
N LYS A 110 23.82 -23.87 17.55
CA LYS A 110 23.66 -25.07 18.40
C LYS A 110 22.30 -25.73 18.16
N LEU A 111 21.24 -24.92 18.00
CA LEU A 111 19.92 -25.44 17.65
C LEU A 111 19.92 -26.13 16.28
N ILE A 112 20.53 -25.51 15.27
CA ILE A 112 20.62 -26.08 13.91
C ILE A 112 21.35 -27.43 13.94
N TRP A 113 22.52 -27.52 14.58
CA TRP A 113 23.27 -28.76 14.66
C TRP A 113 22.53 -29.83 15.45
N ALA A 114 21.91 -29.49 16.57
CA ALA A 114 21.11 -30.43 17.33
C ALA A 114 19.92 -30.97 16.52
N SER A 115 19.20 -30.06 15.82
CA SER A 115 18.06 -30.45 14.95
C SER A 115 18.52 -31.35 13.80
N ALA A 116 19.69 -31.07 13.21
CA ALA A 116 20.27 -31.91 12.15
C ALA A 116 20.60 -33.33 12.64
N GLU A 117 20.96 -33.47 13.91
CA GLU A 117 21.22 -34.77 14.59
C GLU A 117 19.94 -35.42 15.16
N GLY A 118 18.76 -34.79 14.97
CA GLY A 118 17.50 -35.29 15.57
C GLY A 118 17.42 -35.09 17.09
N LYS A 119 18.21 -34.20 17.65
CA LYS A 119 18.26 -33.89 19.08
C LYS A 119 17.47 -32.60 19.38
N LYS A 120 16.81 -32.57 20.52
CA LYS A 120 16.17 -31.33 21.02
C LYS A 120 17.22 -30.43 21.67
N HIS A 121 17.15 -29.14 21.34
CA HIS A 121 17.98 -28.10 21.96
C HIS A 121 17.14 -26.88 22.25
N LYS A 122 17.25 -26.34 23.45
CA LYS A 122 16.66 -25.04 23.80
C LYS A 122 17.71 -23.96 23.63
N VAL A 123 17.42 -22.93 22.85
CA VAL A 123 18.35 -21.80 22.71
C VAL A 123 18.54 -21.14 24.07
N ASP A 124 19.80 -20.88 24.42
CA ASP A 124 20.19 -20.15 25.61
C ASP A 124 20.85 -18.83 25.18
N ASP A 125 20.13 -17.74 25.41
CA ASP A 125 20.58 -16.37 25.16
C ASP A 125 21.06 -15.66 26.44
N SER A 126 21.34 -16.38 27.54
CA SER A 126 21.82 -15.80 28.80
C SER A 126 23.19 -15.12 28.69
N ASN A 127 23.95 -15.46 27.64
CA ASN A 127 25.27 -14.87 27.34
C ASN A 127 25.19 -13.63 26.44
N VAL A 128 23.95 -13.20 26.00
CA VAL A 128 23.79 -12.00 25.21
C VAL A 128 24.07 -10.78 26.09
N PRO A 129 24.92 -9.83 25.63
CA PRO A 129 25.15 -8.59 26.38
C PRO A 129 23.84 -7.84 26.67
N PRO A 130 23.67 -7.27 27.85
CA PRO A 130 22.46 -6.48 28.15
C PRO A 130 22.38 -5.24 27.26
N PRO A 131 21.17 -4.78 26.88
CA PRO A 131 21.00 -3.57 26.10
C PRO A 131 21.54 -2.34 26.83
N ILE A 132 22.03 -1.36 26.09
CA ILE A 132 22.45 -0.08 26.68
C ILE A 132 21.22 0.67 27.19
N LYS A 133 21.24 1.05 28.44
CA LYS A 133 20.17 1.84 29.05
C LYS A 133 20.15 3.26 28.49
N VAL A 134 19.01 3.69 27.98
CA VAL A 134 18.81 5.06 27.46
C VAL A 134 18.06 5.90 28.47
N ILE A 135 18.47 7.16 28.60
CA ILE A 135 17.81 8.15 29.43
C ILE A 135 16.90 9.00 28.55
N SER A 136 15.62 9.11 28.93
CA SER A 136 14.66 9.89 28.18
C SER A 136 14.92 11.38 28.29
N ASN A 137 14.74 12.11 27.20
CA ASN A 137 14.65 13.57 27.20
C ASN A 137 13.21 14.10 27.14
N VAL A 138 12.20 13.22 27.28
CA VAL A 138 10.79 13.62 27.41
C VAL A 138 10.57 14.26 28.76
N GLY A 139 10.01 15.48 28.76
CA GLY A 139 9.57 16.15 30.00
C GLY A 139 10.63 16.95 30.74
N GLY A 140 11.81 17.22 30.21
CA GLY A 140 12.74 18.09 30.86
C GLY A 140 14.23 18.03 30.56
N GLY A 141 14.62 17.29 29.53
CA GLY A 141 16.02 17.25 29.08
C GLY A 141 16.45 18.56 28.39
N SER A 142 17.66 19.03 28.65
CA SER A 142 18.18 20.36 28.27
C SER A 142 18.26 20.67 26.77
N ARG A 143 17.93 19.74 25.90
CA ARG A 143 17.90 19.94 24.43
C ARG A 143 16.49 19.99 23.82
N SER A 144 15.45 19.89 24.62
CA SER A 144 14.07 19.77 24.13
C SER A 144 13.31 21.09 24.21
N SER A 145 13.56 22.01 23.27
CA SER A 145 12.58 23.09 22.99
C SER A 145 11.24 22.54 22.45
N ASN A 146 11.17 21.24 22.16
CA ASN A 146 10.00 20.53 21.63
C ASN A 146 9.23 19.72 22.69
N SER A 147 9.73 19.59 23.92
CA SER A 147 9.08 18.80 24.98
C SER A 147 7.63 19.23 25.27
N GLN A 148 7.31 20.52 25.05
CA GLN A 148 5.94 21.02 25.18
C GLN A 148 5.01 20.64 24.02
N LYS A 149 5.56 20.25 22.87
CA LYS A 149 4.81 19.85 21.68
C LYS A 149 4.55 18.34 21.63
N GLU A 150 5.26 17.60 22.43
CA GLU A 150 5.11 16.15 22.53
C GLU A 150 4.02 15.80 23.53
N GLY A 151 3.64 14.53 23.57
CA GLY A 151 2.59 14.06 24.46
C GLY A 151 2.96 14.18 25.95
N ASN A 152 2.12 13.60 26.78
CA ASN A 152 2.33 13.53 28.22
C ASN A 152 2.72 12.09 28.58
N VAL A 153 3.72 11.92 29.44
CA VAL A 153 4.15 10.59 29.93
C VAL A 153 3.01 9.87 30.71
N LYS A 154 2.03 10.60 31.19
CA LYS A 154 0.83 10.02 31.78
C LYS A 154 -0.19 9.68 30.72
N TYR A 155 -0.41 8.40 30.51
CA TYR A 155 -1.44 7.90 29.60
C TYR A 155 -2.82 7.91 30.29
N LEU A 156 -3.83 8.39 29.53
CA LEU A 156 -5.23 8.27 29.92
C LEU A 156 -5.73 6.88 29.45
N ASN A 157 -6.60 6.26 30.25
CA ASN A 157 -7.33 5.10 29.76
C ASN A 157 -8.30 5.52 28.64
N SER A 158 -8.74 4.56 27.84
CA SER A 158 -9.58 4.79 26.65
C SER A 158 -10.88 5.57 26.96
N LYS A 159 -11.52 5.32 28.11
CA LYS A 159 -12.73 6.02 28.53
C LYS A 159 -12.47 7.48 28.92
N GLU A 160 -11.35 7.75 29.54
CA GLU A 160 -10.94 9.11 29.92
C GLU A 160 -10.50 9.91 28.68
N SER A 161 -9.77 9.27 27.76
CA SER A 161 -9.38 9.85 26.48
C SER A 161 -10.61 10.21 25.65
N MET A 162 -11.59 9.30 25.55
CA MET A 162 -12.83 9.52 24.80
C MET A 162 -13.64 10.71 25.33
N LYS A 163 -13.68 10.93 26.67
CA LYS A 163 -14.36 12.09 27.25
C LYS A 163 -13.74 13.44 26.88
N ARG A 164 -12.53 13.44 26.36
CA ARG A 164 -11.81 14.64 25.92
C ARG A 164 -11.89 14.88 24.43
N ILE A 165 -12.71 14.12 23.72
CA ILE A 165 -12.94 14.27 22.30
C ILE A 165 -14.15 15.19 22.07
N ALA A 166 -13.97 16.16 21.18
CA ALA A 166 -15.04 16.96 20.59
C ALA A 166 -15.15 16.64 19.11
N VAL A 167 -16.38 16.50 18.63
CA VAL A 167 -16.70 16.28 17.21
C VAL A 167 -17.73 17.30 16.74
N ARG A 168 -17.85 17.45 15.43
CA ARG A 168 -18.83 18.31 14.78
C ARG A 168 -20.25 17.98 15.27
N ASP A 169 -21.11 19.00 15.33
CA ASP A 169 -22.49 18.88 15.77
C ASP A 169 -23.28 17.82 14.99
N GLY A 170 -24.05 17.02 15.73
CA GLY A 170 -24.83 15.90 15.18
C GLY A 170 -24.06 14.60 15.01
N PHE A 171 -22.78 14.58 15.39
CA PHE A 171 -21.97 13.36 15.44
C PHE A 171 -21.76 12.89 16.87
N GLU A 172 -21.52 11.60 17.00
CA GLU A 172 -21.13 10.97 18.26
C GLU A 172 -19.87 10.12 18.05
N VAL A 173 -19.13 9.94 19.14
CA VAL A 173 -17.94 9.08 19.18
C VAL A 173 -18.16 7.95 20.15
N ASN A 174 -17.87 6.74 19.71
CA ASN A 174 -17.76 5.59 20.59
C ASN A 174 -16.38 4.92 20.46
N LEU A 175 -16.01 4.16 21.48
CA LEU A 175 -14.81 3.35 21.48
C LEU A 175 -15.12 2.03 20.79
N PHE A 176 -14.50 1.80 19.61
CA PHE A 176 -14.66 0.56 18.85
C PHE A 176 -13.78 -0.56 19.41
N ALA A 177 -12.50 -0.27 19.62
CA ALA A 177 -11.52 -1.24 20.15
C ALA A 177 -10.43 -0.49 20.96
N ASP A 178 -9.86 -1.16 21.96
CA ASP A 178 -8.72 -0.65 22.72
C ASP A 178 -7.79 -1.77 23.19
N GLU A 179 -6.59 -1.38 23.61
CA GLU A 179 -5.55 -2.24 24.15
C GLU A 179 -5.97 -3.03 25.40
N LYS A 180 -6.96 -2.55 26.12
CA LYS A 180 -7.46 -3.22 27.33
C LYS A 180 -8.28 -4.47 26.99
N ARG A 181 -9.11 -4.38 25.95
CA ARG A 181 -9.90 -5.51 25.45
C ARG A 181 -9.07 -6.42 24.58
N PHE A 182 -8.18 -5.85 23.78
CA PHE A 182 -7.39 -6.52 22.77
C PHE A 182 -5.91 -6.14 22.91
N PRO A 183 -5.13 -6.85 23.75
CA PRO A 183 -3.72 -6.54 24.00
C PRO A 183 -2.82 -6.59 22.78
N GLN A 184 -3.30 -7.13 21.65
CA GLN A 184 -2.60 -7.15 20.36
C GLN A 184 -2.72 -5.80 19.63
N LEU A 185 -3.74 -4.99 19.94
CA LEU A 185 -4.00 -3.71 19.26
C LEU A 185 -3.08 -2.63 19.83
N ILE A 186 -1.82 -2.66 19.42
CA ILE A 186 -0.77 -1.73 19.87
C ILE A 186 -0.27 -0.93 18.69
N ASN A 187 -0.19 0.39 18.85
CA ASN A 187 0.30 1.30 17.82
C ASN A 187 -0.30 1.03 16.43
N PRO A 188 -1.64 1.10 16.25
CA PRO A 188 -2.26 0.90 14.93
C PRO A 188 -1.81 2.00 13.96
N VAL A 189 -1.39 1.61 12.75
CA VAL A 189 -0.80 2.51 11.75
C VAL A 189 -1.62 2.67 10.48
N GLN A 190 -2.30 1.62 10.03
CA GLN A 190 -3.24 1.68 8.91
C GLN A 190 -4.47 0.82 9.20
N LEU A 191 -5.62 1.29 8.72
CA LEU A 191 -6.89 0.58 8.74
C LEU A 191 -7.33 0.23 7.31
N GLN A 192 -8.07 -0.87 7.15
CA GLN A 192 -8.76 -1.23 5.89
C GLN A 192 -10.04 -2.00 6.21
N VAL A 193 -10.95 -2.08 5.23
CA VAL A 193 -12.19 -2.85 5.34
C VAL A 193 -12.22 -3.93 4.27
N ASP A 194 -12.36 -5.19 4.67
CA ASP A 194 -12.38 -6.32 3.75
C ASP A 194 -13.73 -6.49 3.02
N ALA A 195 -13.80 -7.46 2.09
CA ALA A 195 -15.01 -7.76 1.34
C ALA A 195 -16.16 -8.30 2.22
N LYS A 196 -15.88 -8.85 3.40
CA LYS A 196 -16.85 -9.24 4.43
C LYS A 196 -17.42 -8.03 5.18
N GLY A 197 -16.78 -6.86 5.08
CA GLY A 197 -17.14 -5.63 5.78
C GLY A 197 -16.48 -5.50 7.15
N ARG A 198 -15.48 -6.32 7.47
CA ARG A 198 -14.77 -6.29 8.76
C ARG A 198 -13.64 -5.28 8.71
N LEU A 199 -13.42 -4.59 9.82
CA LEU A 199 -12.29 -3.69 9.98
C LEU A 199 -11.01 -4.49 10.23
N TRP A 200 -9.93 -4.08 9.56
CA TRP A 200 -8.58 -4.59 9.79
C TRP A 200 -7.66 -3.46 10.25
N ALA A 201 -6.65 -3.82 11.04
CA ALA A 201 -5.63 -2.89 11.51
C ALA A 201 -4.24 -3.51 11.40
N ALA A 202 -3.28 -2.72 10.90
CA ALA A 202 -1.87 -3.04 11.04
C ALA A 202 -1.38 -2.51 12.39
N ALA A 203 -0.88 -3.38 13.25
CA ALA A 203 -0.38 -3.06 14.58
C ALA A 203 1.15 -3.14 14.60
N TRP A 204 1.81 -2.03 14.96
CA TRP A 204 3.26 -1.91 14.95
C TRP A 204 3.84 -1.73 16.36
N GLN A 205 3.80 -2.80 17.16
CA GLN A 205 4.26 -2.78 18.54
C GLN A 205 5.75 -2.48 18.68
N THR A 206 6.56 -2.93 17.70
CA THR A 206 8.02 -2.78 17.75
C THR A 206 8.54 -1.41 17.30
N TYR A 207 7.67 -0.42 17.09
CA TYR A 207 8.04 0.92 16.62
C TYR A 207 9.18 1.56 17.44
N PRO A 208 10.22 2.18 16.84
CA PRO A 208 10.44 2.29 15.40
C PRO A 208 11.09 1.07 14.77
N LYS A 209 11.71 0.20 15.53
CA LYS A 209 12.29 -1.07 15.07
C LYS A 209 12.30 -2.10 16.18
N TRP A 210 12.25 -3.38 15.79
CA TRP A 210 12.37 -4.49 16.72
C TRP A 210 13.65 -4.40 17.55
N GLU A 211 13.53 -4.61 18.85
CA GLU A 211 14.63 -4.62 19.83
C GLU A 211 15.07 -6.07 20.09
N PRO A 212 16.37 -6.40 19.99
CA PRO A 212 16.86 -7.73 20.33
C PRO A 212 16.43 -8.17 21.73
N MET A 213 16.17 -9.45 21.92
CA MET A 213 15.61 -10.06 23.13
C MET A 213 14.15 -9.73 23.47
N LYS A 214 13.48 -8.89 22.68
CA LYS A 214 12.02 -8.64 22.81
C LYS A 214 11.26 -9.54 21.84
N GLU A 215 9.99 -9.78 22.15
CA GLU A 215 9.10 -10.47 21.23
C GLU A 215 8.76 -9.57 20.03
N MET A 216 8.63 -10.18 18.85
CA MET A 216 8.14 -9.53 17.66
C MET A 216 6.63 -9.80 17.53
N ASN A 217 5.81 -8.85 17.94
CA ASN A 217 4.36 -8.95 18.00
C ASN A 217 3.64 -8.00 17.02
N ASP A 218 4.37 -7.46 16.03
CA ASP A 218 3.74 -6.72 14.96
C ASP A 218 2.83 -7.65 14.15
N ALA A 219 1.63 -7.19 13.83
CA ALA A 219 0.63 -8.06 13.22
C ALA A 219 -0.39 -7.31 12.34
N LEU A 220 -1.02 -8.05 11.44
CA LEU A 220 -2.30 -7.69 10.84
C LEU A 220 -3.43 -8.29 11.70
N LEU A 221 -4.35 -7.47 12.12
CA LEU A 221 -5.46 -7.81 13.01
C LEU A 221 -6.80 -7.63 12.32
N ILE A 222 -7.72 -8.58 12.50
CA ILE A 222 -9.12 -8.47 12.09
C ILE A 222 -9.97 -8.16 13.32
N LEU A 223 -10.84 -7.17 13.20
CA LEU A 223 -11.69 -6.67 14.27
C LEU A 223 -13.16 -6.68 13.81
N PRO A 224 -13.84 -7.85 13.84
CA PRO A 224 -15.23 -7.97 13.44
C PRO A 224 -16.17 -7.29 14.44
N ASP A 225 -17.25 -6.72 13.92
CA ASP A 225 -18.44 -6.23 14.66
C ASP A 225 -19.66 -6.92 14.05
N GLU A 226 -19.91 -8.16 14.47
CA GLU A 226 -20.93 -9.02 13.86
C GLU A 226 -22.34 -8.59 14.22
N ASN A 227 -22.51 -8.07 15.42
CA ASN A 227 -23.80 -7.60 15.93
C ASN A 227 -24.10 -6.14 15.53
N ARG A 228 -23.11 -5.43 14.93
CA ARG A 228 -23.19 -4.05 14.46
C ARG A 228 -23.55 -3.03 15.58
N ASP A 229 -23.05 -3.28 16.79
CA ASP A 229 -23.23 -2.36 17.92
C ASP A 229 -22.18 -1.24 17.94
N GLY A 230 -21.26 -1.23 16.98
CA GLY A 230 -20.16 -0.28 16.84
C GLY A 230 -18.98 -0.58 17.77
N LYS A 231 -18.82 -1.83 18.18
CA LYS A 231 -17.68 -2.31 18.96
C LYS A 231 -17.18 -3.63 18.40
N ALA A 232 -15.89 -3.77 18.32
CA ALA A 232 -15.32 -5.04 17.92
C ALA A 232 -15.69 -6.15 18.91
N ASP A 233 -16.20 -7.28 18.42
CA ASP A 233 -16.58 -8.43 19.27
C ASP A 233 -15.36 -9.19 19.76
N ARG A 234 -14.36 -9.34 18.89
CA ARG A 234 -13.09 -10.05 19.12
C ARG A 234 -11.98 -9.48 18.28
N VAL A 235 -10.76 -9.93 18.53
CA VAL A 235 -9.59 -9.70 17.66
C VAL A 235 -9.11 -11.05 17.13
N ILE A 236 -8.76 -11.09 15.85
CA ILE A 236 -8.12 -12.23 15.20
C ILE A 236 -6.76 -11.77 14.69
N GLU A 237 -5.68 -12.45 15.08
CA GLU A 237 -4.36 -12.24 14.50
C GLU A 237 -4.30 -13.00 13.17
N PHE A 238 -4.43 -12.27 12.06
CA PHE A 238 -4.36 -12.85 10.73
C PHE A 238 -2.95 -13.32 10.38
N ALA A 239 -1.96 -12.50 10.69
CA ALA A 239 -0.54 -12.83 10.47
C ALA A 239 0.38 -11.96 11.31
N LYS A 240 1.46 -12.52 11.80
CA LYS A 240 2.61 -11.75 12.30
C LYS A 240 3.43 -11.23 11.13
N VAL A 241 3.58 -9.90 11.07
CA VAL A 241 4.30 -9.19 10.01
C VAL A 241 5.15 -8.11 10.65
N HIS A 242 6.47 -8.22 10.51
CA HIS A 242 7.38 -7.22 11.04
C HIS A 242 7.23 -5.89 10.29
N ASN A 243 7.02 -4.81 11.05
CA ASN A 243 6.99 -3.45 10.51
C ASN A 243 5.91 -3.22 9.43
N PRO A 244 4.62 -3.51 9.69
CA PRO A 244 3.56 -3.51 8.70
C PRO A 244 3.02 -2.08 8.49
N LEU A 245 3.75 -1.23 7.76
CA LEU A 245 3.38 0.18 7.55
C LEU A 245 2.28 0.40 6.51
N GLY A 246 2.03 -0.59 5.68
CA GLY A 246 0.99 -0.51 4.67
C GLY A 246 0.49 -1.88 4.26
N PHE A 247 -0.83 -2.03 4.13
CA PHE A 247 -1.44 -3.23 3.59
C PHE A 247 -2.69 -2.92 2.78
N GLU A 248 -3.02 -3.78 1.83
CA GLU A 248 -4.21 -3.66 1.00
C GLU A 248 -4.66 -5.02 0.48
N PHE A 249 -5.95 -5.18 0.23
CA PHE A 249 -6.53 -6.41 -0.30
C PHE A 249 -6.39 -6.49 -1.82
N TRP A 250 -6.08 -7.68 -2.31
CA TRP A 250 -6.00 -7.97 -3.74
C TRP A 250 -6.09 -9.48 -3.97
N ASN A 251 -6.81 -9.89 -5.02
CA ASN A 251 -6.83 -11.29 -5.50
C ASN A 251 -7.07 -12.34 -4.41
N GLY A 252 -8.02 -12.09 -3.50
CA GLY A 252 -8.37 -13.00 -2.42
C GLY A 252 -7.34 -13.11 -1.29
N GLY A 253 -6.40 -12.18 -1.21
CA GLY A 253 -5.39 -12.12 -0.16
C GLY A 253 -5.05 -10.69 0.23
N VAL A 254 -3.92 -10.53 0.93
CA VAL A 254 -3.44 -9.27 1.48
C VAL A 254 -2.02 -8.99 1.02
N LEU A 255 -1.81 -7.86 0.34
CA LEU A 255 -0.50 -7.29 0.10
C LEU A 255 -0.08 -6.49 1.33
N VAL A 256 1.12 -6.69 1.84
CA VAL A 256 1.63 -5.97 3.02
C VAL A 256 3.11 -5.65 2.88
N THR A 257 3.51 -4.44 3.24
CA THR A 257 4.92 -4.07 3.32
C THR A 257 5.54 -4.61 4.60
N SER A 258 6.67 -5.29 4.47
CA SER A 258 7.49 -5.79 5.57
C SER A 258 8.96 -5.64 5.17
N GLY A 259 9.47 -4.43 5.26
CA GLY A 259 10.81 -4.11 4.71
C GLY A 259 11.88 -5.18 5.02
N PRO A 260 12.60 -5.67 3.98
CA PRO A 260 12.72 -5.14 2.61
C PRO A 260 11.68 -5.69 1.60
N ASP A 261 10.69 -6.43 2.02
CA ASP A 261 9.80 -7.22 1.16
C ASP A 261 8.43 -6.56 0.99
N LEU A 262 7.82 -6.74 -0.17
CA LEU A 262 6.38 -6.71 -0.36
C LEU A 262 5.89 -8.15 -0.31
N LEU A 263 5.03 -8.45 0.65
CA LEU A 263 4.48 -9.77 0.88
C LEU A 263 3.05 -9.86 0.33
N PHE A 264 2.65 -11.06 -0.10
CA PHE A 264 1.28 -11.43 -0.33
C PHE A 264 0.92 -12.60 0.58
N LEU A 265 -0.13 -12.43 1.37
CA LEU A 265 -0.58 -13.38 2.37
C LEU A 265 -1.98 -13.88 2.00
N ARG A 266 -2.25 -15.17 2.16
CA ARG A 266 -3.58 -15.75 1.93
C ARG A 266 -3.97 -16.67 3.08
N ASP A 267 -5.25 -16.64 3.35
CA ASP A 267 -6.00 -17.66 4.07
C ASP A 267 -6.64 -18.57 3.01
N THR A 268 -6.26 -19.85 2.97
CA THR A 268 -6.75 -20.80 1.95
C THR A 268 -7.75 -21.80 2.51
N ASP A 269 -7.86 -21.93 3.83
CA ASP A 269 -8.78 -22.85 4.49
C ASP A 269 -9.95 -22.13 5.19
N GLY A 270 -9.93 -20.81 5.26
CA GLY A 270 -11.04 -19.99 5.74
C GLY A 270 -11.08 -19.80 7.27
N ASP A 271 -9.96 -20.03 7.97
CA ASP A 271 -9.85 -19.86 9.42
C ASP A 271 -9.52 -18.43 9.87
N ASP A 272 -9.45 -17.49 8.93
CA ASP A 272 -9.05 -16.09 9.10
C ASP A 272 -7.59 -15.92 9.54
N LYS A 273 -6.71 -16.86 9.20
CA LYS A 273 -5.25 -16.78 9.37
C LYS A 273 -4.53 -17.04 8.06
N ALA A 274 -3.40 -16.37 7.88
CA ALA A 274 -2.59 -16.61 6.71
C ALA A 274 -1.81 -17.94 6.82
N ASP A 275 -2.13 -18.88 5.97
CA ASP A 275 -1.42 -20.15 5.79
C ASP A 275 -0.45 -20.12 4.60
N GLU A 276 -0.59 -19.18 3.67
CA GLU A 276 0.32 -18.95 2.57
C GLU A 276 0.98 -17.57 2.66
N ARG A 277 2.28 -17.53 2.38
CA ARG A 277 3.09 -16.31 2.39
C ARG A 277 4.02 -16.30 1.18
N PHE A 278 3.86 -15.31 0.32
CA PHE A 278 4.70 -15.11 -0.85
C PHE A 278 5.43 -13.77 -0.77
N VAL A 279 6.70 -13.77 -1.17
CA VAL A 279 7.42 -12.53 -1.45
C VAL A 279 7.11 -12.11 -2.88
N ILE A 280 6.45 -10.96 -3.03
CA ILE A 280 6.09 -10.42 -4.35
C ILE A 280 7.30 -9.82 -5.03
N PHE A 281 8.02 -8.94 -4.34
CA PHE A 281 9.34 -8.47 -4.72
C PHE A 281 10.10 -7.99 -3.49
N GLN A 282 11.41 -7.80 -3.67
CA GLN A 282 12.32 -7.32 -2.65
C GLN A 282 12.89 -5.95 -3.01
N GLY A 283 13.59 -5.34 -2.07
CA GLY A 283 14.32 -4.10 -2.31
C GLY A 283 13.63 -2.82 -1.85
N LEU A 284 12.58 -2.95 -1.01
CA LEU A 284 12.08 -1.82 -0.24
C LEU A 284 13.18 -1.31 0.70
N GLY A 285 13.38 0.00 0.74
CA GLY A 285 14.38 0.62 1.61
C GLY A 285 14.05 0.44 3.09
N THR A 286 15.08 0.15 3.90
CA THR A 286 14.96 -0.07 5.34
C THR A 286 15.77 0.91 6.18
N SER A 287 16.42 1.89 5.55
CA SER A 287 17.29 2.85 6.25
C SER A 287 16.56 3.77 7.21
N ASP A 288 15.25 3.91 7.04
CA ASP A 288 14.36 4.72 7.87
C ASP A 288 13.01 4.01 7.98
N THR A 289 12.76 3.33 9.08
CA THR A 289 11.53 2.57 9.27
C THR A 289 10.30 3.47 9.41
N HIS A 290 10.44 4.64 10.03
CA HIS A 290 9.35 5.60 10.21
C HIS A 290 8.80 6.13 8.89
N HIS A 291 9.63 6.17 7.84
CA HIS A 291 9.26 6.64 6.50
C HIS A 291 9.30 5.51 5.45
N ALA A 292 9.37 4.26 5.85
CA ALA A 292 9.37 3.13 4.93
C ALA A 292 8.10 3.09 4.06
N ALA A 293 8.03 2.16 3.13
CA ALA A 293 6.87 1.99 2.26
C ALA A 293 5.58 1.88 3.08
N ASN A 294 4.65 2.80 2.90
CA ASN A 294 3.50 2.97 3.78
C ASN A 294 2.21 3.26 3.00
N ASN A 295 1.08 3.07 3.68
CA ASN A 295 -0.25 3.43 3.21
C ASN A 295 -0.58 2.83 1.84
N LEU A 296 -0.61 1.49 1.75
CA LEU A 296 -0.99 0.80 0.52
C LEU A 296 -2.46 1.03 0.21
N ILE A 297 -2.76 1.41 -1.05
CA ILE A 297 -4.13 1.62 -1.53
C ILE A 297 -4.29 1.02 -2.92
N PHE A 298 -5.35 0.22 -3.12
CA PHE A 298 -5.76 -0.28 -4.42
C PHE A 298 -6.53 0.81 -5.17
N GLY A 299 -5.92 1.36 -6.21
CA GLY A 299 -6.52 2.40 -7.04
C GLY A 299 -7.66 1.88 -7.92
N PRO A 300 -8.55 2.76 -8.38
CA PRO A 300 -9.65 2.37 -9.27
C PRO A 300 -9.15 1.76 -10.59
N ASP A 301 -7.93 2.08 -10.99
CA ASP A 301 -7.24 1.61 -12.19
C ASP A 301 -6.60 0.21 -12.03
N GLY A 302 -6.70 -0.41 -10.85
CA GLY A 302 -6.14 -1.72 -10.54
C GLY A 302 -4.66 -1.71 -10.14
N GLY A 303 -4.04 -0.55 -10.03
CA GLY A 303 -2.70 -0.39 -9.45
C GLY A 303 -2.75 -0.35 -7.93
N VAL A 304 -1.72 -0.87 -7.28
CA VAL A 304 -1.47 -0.69 -5.85
C VAL A 304 -0.47 0.44 -5.67
N TYR A 305 -0.85 1.43 -4.87
CA TYR A 305 -0.07 2.64 -4.65
C TYR A 305 0.48 2.67 -3.24
N TRP A 306 1.68 3.19 -3.07
CA TRP A 306 2.27 3.51 -1.77
C TRP A 306 3.27 4.65 -1.86
N GLN A 307 3.67 5.15 -0.72
CA GLN A 307 4.67 6.19 -0.60
C GLN A 307 5.85 5.73 0.26
N SER A 308 7.00 6.34 0.04
CA SER A 308 8.20 6.19 0.87
C SER A 308 8.88 7.53 1.07
N GLY A 309 9.43 7.75 2.25
CA GLY A 309 10.02 9.03 2.64
C GLY A 309 11.50 9.20 2.28
N ILE A 310 12.08 10.25 2.83
CA ILE A 310 13.51 10.57 2.66
C ILE A 310 14.41 9.57 3.39
N PHE A 311 15.70 9.59 3.06
CA PHE A 311 16.77 8.72 3.58
C PHE A 311 16.65 7.25 3.16
N LEU A 312 15.68 6.91 2.33
CA LEU A 312 15.50 5.57 1.80
C LEU A 312 16.17 5.44 0.44
N GLN A 313 16.74 4.28 0.22
CA GLN A 313 17.19 3.83 -1.10
C GLN A 313 16.46 2.53 -1.40
N HIS A 314 15.81 2.49 -2.53
CA HIS A 314 15.07 1.34 -3.00
C HIS A 314 15.77 0.74 -4.21
N ASN A 315 15.71 -0.56 -4.31
CA ASN A 315 16.13 -1.30 -5.48
C ASN A 315 15.08 -2.37 -5.76
N HIS A 316 13.88 -1.93 -6.18
CA HIS A 316 12.75 -2.81 -6.38
C HIS A 316 13.05 -3.82 -7.49
N GLU A 317 13.26 -5.05 -7.11
CA GLU A 317 13.48 -6.17 -8.02
C GLU A 317 12.13 -6.69 -8.51
N HIS A 318 11.91 -6.64 -9.81
CA HIS A 318 10.70 -7.14 -10.43
C HIS A 318 11.03 -8.02 -11.64
N SER A 319 10.06 -8.83 -12.07
CA SER A 319 10.31 -9.91 -13.05
C SER A 319 10.66 -9.44 -14.47
N TRP A 320 10.31 -8.20 -14.84
CA TRP A 320 10.29 -7.74 -16.23
C TRP A 320 11.12 -6.48 -16.41
N GLY A 321 12.41 -6.60 -16.34
CA GLY A 321 13.34 -5.53 -16.60
C GLY A 321 14.37 -5.33 -15.49
N PRO A 322 15.23 -4.32 -15.61
CA PRO A 322 16.18 -3.98 -14.57
C PRO A 322 15.45 -3.52 -13.31
N ALA A 323 16.04 -3.75 -12.16
CA ALA A 323 15.49 -3.28 -10.89
C ALA A 323 15.24 -1.76 -10.94
N LEU A 324 14.12 -1.31 -10.37
CA LEU A 324 13.80 0.10 -10.24
C LEU A 324 14.59 0.68 -9.06
N ALA A 325 15.75 1.24 -9.36
CA ALA A 325 16.58 1.93 -8.36
C ALA A 325 16.09 3.35 -8.17
N THR A 326 15.77 3.72 -6.94
CA THR A 326 15.38 5.09 -6.56
C THR A 326 16.00 5.48 -5.24
N GLY A 327 16.38 6.75 -5.12
CA GLY A 327 16.80 7.33 -3.85
C GLY A 327 15.81 8.38 -3.38
N SER A 328 15.74 8.57 -2.06
CA SER A 328 14.86 9.57 -1.45
C SER A 328 13.37 9.25 -1.57
N SER A 329 12.52 10.25 -1.31
CA SER A 329 11.06 10.07 -1.26
C SER A 329 10.43 9.96 -2.64
N ALA A 330 9.51 9.02 -2.78
CA ALA A 330 8.72 8.85 -3.99
C ALA A 330 7.37 8.19 -3.67
N MET A 331 6.43 8.35 -4.59
CA MET A 331 5.23 7.53 -4.68
C MET A 331 5.42 6.50 -5.78
N TYR A 332 4.96 5.30 -5.51
CA TYR A 332 5.06 4.16 -6.43
C TYR A 332 3.68 3.68 -6.84
N ARG A 333 3.61 3.11 -8.03
CA ARG A 333 2.48 2.34 -8.54
C ARG A 333 2.97 0.97 -8.95
N PHE A 334 2.42 -0.04 -8.35
CA PHE A 334 2.63 -1.45 -8.70
C PHE A 334 1.39 -1.98 -9.43
N ASP A 335 1.59 -2.59 -10.58
CA ASP A 335 0.55 -3.35 -11.28
C ASP A 335 0.69 -4.82 -10.91
N PRO A 336 -0.16 -5.36 -10.03
CA PRO A 336 0.02 -6.71 -9.52
C PRO A 336 -0.28 -7.80 -10.57
N ARG A 337 -1.06 -7.50 -11.62
CA ARG A 337 -1.31 -8.44 -12.71
C ARG A 337 -0.19 -8.49 -13.73
N ARG A 338 0.51 -7.37 -13.94
CA ARG A 338 1.67 -7.28 -14.83
C ARG A 338 2.98 -7.51 -14.11
N TYR A 339 2.95 -7.48 -12.78
CA TYR A 339 4.15 -7.56 -11.96
C TYR A 339 5.16 -6.45 -12.27
N THR A 340 4.66 -5.25 -12.54
CA THR A 340 5.48 -4.10 -12.91
C THR A 340 5.34 -2.97 -11.90
N ILE A 341 6.44 -2.29 -11.61
CA ILE A 341 6.50 -1.17 -10.69
C ILE A 341 7.06 0.07 -11.39
N ALA A 342 6.52 1.23 -11.07
CA ALA A 342 6.99 2.50 -11.58
C ALA A 342 6.90 3.60 -10.52
N VAL A 343 7.73 4.63 -10.67
CA VAL A 343 7.55 5.89 -9.92
C VAL A 343 6.28 6.58 -10.41
N HIS A 344 5.40 6.91 -9.49
CA HIS A 344 4.08 7.51 -9.76
C HIS A 344 3.93 8.89 -9.13
N GLY A 345 4.87 9.66 -9.05
CA GLY A 345 4.73 11.00 -8.49
C GLY A 345 5.98 11.47 -7.83
N GLY A 346 5.95 12.75 -7.60
CA GLY A 346 7.12 13.46 -7.18
C GLY A 346 7.40 13.34 -5.70
N ASN A 347 8.32 14.14 -5.31
CA ASN A 347 9.01 14.19 -4.06
C ASN A 347 8.19 14.91 -2.99
N SER A 348 7.82 14.21 -1.95
CA SER A 348 7.33 14.75 -0.70
C SER A 348 8.25 14.23 0.42
N PRO A 349 8.83 15.10 1.28
CA PRO A 349 9.88 14.69 2.21
C PRO A 349 9.47 13.55 3.16
N ASN A 350 8.22 13.58 3.66
CA ASN A 350 7.69 12.59 4.58
C ASN A 350 6.26 12.20 4.17
N PRO A 351 6.13 11.50 3.05
CA PRO A 351 4.83 11.18 2.50
C PRO A 351 4.12 10.11 3.34
N HIS A 352 2.87 10.41 3.66
CA HIS A 352 1.93 9.51 4.30
C HIS A 352 0.53 9.85 3.79
N GLY A 353 -0.33 8.87 3.70
CA GLY A 353 -1.73 9.06 3.29
C GLY A 353 -1.90 9.15 1.77
N ILE A 354 -2.77 8.28 1.25
CA ILE A 354 -3.24 8.24 -0.13
C ILE A 354 -4.75 8.05 -0.09
N ALA A 355 -5.47 8.75 -0.96
CA ALA A 355 -6.90 8.55 -1.13
C ALA A 355 -7.31 8.76 -2.58
N PHE A 356 -8.38 8.07 -3.01
CA PHE A 356 -9.04 8.28 -4.29
C PHE A 356 -10.51 8.64 -4.06
N ASP A 357 -11.02 9.63 -4.80
CA ASP A 357 -12.46 9.88 -4.78
C ASP A 357 -13.22 9.02 -5.80
N GLY A 358 -14.54 9.19 -5.84
CA GLY A 358 -15.40 8.42 -6.72
C GLY A 358 -15.18 8.65 -8.23
N TRP A 359 -14.46 9.68 -8.62
CA TRP A 359 -14.08 9.98 -10.01
C TRP A 359 -12.64 9.59 -10.31
N GLY A 360 -11.94 8.98 -9.35
CA GLY A 360 -10.54 8.58 -9.49
C GLY A 360 -9.53 9.71 -9.36
N TYR A 361 -9.93 10.87 -8.84
CA TYR A 361 -8.95 11.87 -8.46
C TYR A 361 -8.08 11.34 -7.32
N HIS A 362 -6.78 11.48 -7.49
CA HIS A 362 -5.78 10.95 -6.58
C HIS A 362 -5.26 12.04 -5.66
N TYR A 363 -5.32 11.79 -4.36
CA TYR A 363 -4.87 12.68 -3.30
C TYR A 363 -3.78 12.03 -2.46
N ALA A 364 -2.86 12.85 -1.93
CA ALA A 364 -1.79 12.40 -1.07
C ALA A 364 -1.43 13.47 -0.03
N THR A 365 -0.79 13.06 1.06
CA THR A 365 -0.33 13.97 2.11
C THR A 365 1.14 13.81 2.43
N ASP A 366 1.74 14.89 2.94
CA ASP A 366 3.10 14.96 3.44
C ASP A 366 3.08 15.26 4.94
N GLY A 367 3.46 14.28 5.75
CA GLY A 367 3.46 14.39 7.19
C GLY A 367 4.20 15.62 7.70
N THR A 368 5.51 15.69 7.48
CA THR A 368 6.36 16.78 8.00
C THR A 368 6.07 18.12 7.34
N GLY A 369 5.77 18.12 6.05
CA GLY A 369 5.48 19.34 5.30
C GLY A 369 4.13 19.96 5.63
N GLY A 370 3.17 19.18 6.15
CA GLY A 370 1.79 19.59 6.35
C GLY A 370 1.15 20.02 5.02
N ARG A 371 1.39 19.23 3.96
CA ARG A 371 0.99 19.58 2.59
C ARG A 371 0.18 18.45 1.96
N PRO A 372 -1.13 18.63 1.84
CA PRO A 372 -1.94 17.79 0.98
C PRO A 372 -1.74 18.14 -0.50
N TYR A 373 -1.79 17.11 -1.33
CA TYR A 373 -1.58 17.20 -2.77
C TYR A 373 -2.69 16.52 -3.54
N GLN A 374 -2.96 17.04 -4.73
CA GLN A 374 -3.55 16.28 -5.82
C GLN A 374 -2.44 15.70 -6.68
N VAL A 375 -2.47 14.40 -6.95
CA VAL A 375 -1.54 13.71 -7.85
C VAL A 375 -2.24 13.58 -9.21
N ARG A 376 -1.65 14.16 -10.26
CA ARG A 376 -2.27 14.12 -11.59
C ARG A 376 -1.23 13.99 -12.69
N PRO A 377 -1.62 13.49 -13.87
CA PRO A 377 -0.72 13.43 -15.02
C PRO A 377 -0.28 14.84 -15.44
N GLU A 378 1.00 14.99 -15.78
CA GLU A 378 1.55 16.19 -16.39
C GLU A 378 2.60 15.80 -17.44
N GLY A 379 2.34 16.10 -18.71
CA GLY A 379 3.10 15.57 -19.83
C GLY A 379 2.99 14.03 -19.88
N LYS A 380 4.12 13.34 -19.94
CA LYS A 380 4.18 11.87 -19.90
C LYS A 380 4.36 11.29 -18.50
N GLY A 381 4.41 12.12 -17.48
CA GLY A 381 4.63 11.71 -16.10
C GLY A 381 3.51 12.14 -15.17
N TRP A 382 3.77 12.02 -13.88
CA TRP A 382 2.87 12.37 -12.80
C TRP A 382 3.49 13.41 -11.90
N LYS A 383 2.71 14.34 -11.40
CA LYS A 383 3.17 15.35 -10.44
C LYS A 383 2.20 15.56 -9.29
N MET A 384 2.78 15.97 -8.17
CA MET A 384 2.05 16.42 -6.98
C MET A 384 1.84 17.92 -7.06
N HIS A 385 0.57 18.33 -7.03
CA HIS A 385 0.15 19.73 -7.03
C HIS A 385 -0.49 20.07 -5.69
N SER A 386 -0.16 21.24 -5.13
CA SER A 386 -0.77 21.66 -3.87
C SER A 386 -2.29 21.65 -3.95
N LEU A 387 -2.93 20.94 -3.02
CA LEU A 387 -4.38 20.78 -2.95
C LEU A 387 -5.03 21.92 -2.15
N LEU A 388 -4.33 22.44 -1.16
CA LEU A 388 -4.77 23.51 -0.28
C LEU A 388 -3.57 24.29 0.25
N ASN A 389 -3.82 25.33 1.03
CA ASN A 389 -2.76 26.04 1.75
C ASN A 389 -2.10 25.11 2.78
N LYS A 390 -0.82 25.40 3.12
CA LYS A 390 -0.08 24.61 4.09
C LYS A 390 -0.84 24.49 5.41
N GLU A 391 -0.96 23.24 5.89
CA GLU A 391 -1.63 22.90 7.13
C GLU A 391 -0.66 22.68 8.31
N VAL A 392 -1.24 22.52 9.50
CA VAL A 392 -0.50 22.14 10.72
C VAL A 392 0.01 20.71 10.55
N ARG A 393 1.29 20.52 10.77
CA ARG A 393 1.99 19.25 10.65
C ARG A 393 2.04 18.46 11.96
N PRO A 394 2.27 17.16 11.93
CA PRO A 394 2.29 16.26 10.76
C PRO A 394 0.88 15.90 10.28
N VAL A 395 0.77 15.47 9.03
CA VAL A 395 -0.45 14.99 8.40
C VAL A 395 -0.23 13.54 7.97
N PRO A 396 -0.49 12.55 8.84
CA PRO A 396 -0.14 11.16 8.59
C PRO A 396 -1.10 10.41 7.68
N ALA A 397 -2.33 10.88 7.50
CA ALA A 397 -3.33 10.20 6.66
C ALA A 397 -4.36 11.18 6.10
N CYS A 398 -5.04 10.74 5.04
CA CYS A 398 -6.16 11.46 4.44
C CYS A 398 -7.23 10.49 3.94
N GLU A 399 -8.48 10.98 3.87
CA GLU A 399 -9.62 10.25 3.33
C GLU A 399 -10.58 11.20 2.59
N VAL A 400 -11.31 10.68 1.60
CA VAL A 400 -12.39 11.41 0.93
C VAL A 400 -13.73 10.91 1.43
N LEU A 401 -14.50 11.79 2.03
CA LEU A 401 -15.76 11.48 2.67
C LEU A 401 -16.76 10.91 1.66
N SER A 402 -17.13 9.64 1.85
CA SER A 402 -18.13 8.94 1.05
C SER A 402 -18.87 7.94 1.94
N SER A 403 -20.07 8.31 2.38
CA SER A 403 -20.84 7.55 3.36
C SER A 403 -22.33 7.85 3.30
N ASP A 404 -23.17 6.82 3.34
CA ASP A 404 -24.62 7.00 3.46
C ASP A 404 -25.07 7.50 4.84
N ASN A 405 -24.29 7.25 5.88
CA ASN A 405 -24.57 7.74 7.23
C ASN A 405 -24.34 9.25 7.36
N PHE A 406 -23.35 9.82 6.67
CA PHE A 406 -22.98 11.22 6.79
C PHE A 406 -23.90 12.16 5.99
N PRO A 407 -23.98 13.46 6.35
CA PRO A 407 -24.77 14.47 5.63
C PRO A 407 -24.40 14.58 4.14
N LYS A 408 -25.40 14.94 3.31
CA LYS A 408 -25.20 15.07 1.85
C LYS A 408 -24.23 16.18 1.46
N ASP A 409 -24.25 17.30 2.17
CA ASP A 409 -23.41 18.47 1.95
C ASP A 409 -21.94 18.26 2.29
N MET A 410 -21.64 17.20 3.05
CA MET A 410 -20.28 16.79 3.39
C MET A 410 -19.68 15.77 2.39
N GLN A 411 -20.51 15.17 1.53
CA GLN A 411 -20.01 14.17 0.58
C GLN A 411 -18.95 14.75 -0.35
N GLY A 412 -17.84 14.02 -0.49
CA GLY A 412 -16.68 14.44 -1.26
C GLY A 412 -15.76 15.44 -0.56
N ASP A 413 -16.00 15.77 0.70
CA ASP A 413 -15.04 16.54 1.49
C ASP A 413 -13.78 15.72 1.78
N PHE A 414 -12.68 16.42 1.98
CA PHE A 414 -11.39 15.83 2.25
C PHE A 414 -11.07 15.93 3.75
N LEU A 415 -10.76 14.80 4.36
CA LEU A 415 -10.37 14.68 5.76
C LEU A 415 -8.87 14.45 5.85
N ILE A 416 -8.21 15.12 6.80
CA ILE A 416 -6.80 14.92 7.09
C ILE A 416 -6.58 14.69 8.58
N CYS A 417 -5.79 13.68 8.92
CA CYS A 417 -5.34 13.44 10.28
C CYS A 417 -4.21 14.41 10.65
N ASN A 418 -4.20 14.90 11.88
CA ASN A 418 -3.11 15.71 12.43
C ASN A 418 -2.71 15.19 13.81
N SER A 419 -1.41 15.06 14.09
CA SER A 419 -0.92 14.31 15.23
C SER A 419 0.04 15.07 16.19
N ILE A 420 0.37 16.34 15.97
CA ILE A 420 1.17 17.16 16.93
C ILE A 420 0.56 18.54 17.15
N GLY A 421 0.58 19.41 16.15
CA GLY A 421 0.14 20.80 16.30
C GLY A 421 -1.37 20.98 16.39
N PHE A 422 -2.11 19.99 15.97
CA PHE A 422 -3.53 19.77 16.11
C PHE A 422 -3.72 18.27 16.35
N LEU A 423 -4.50 17.85 17.33
CA LEU A 423 -4.69 16.43 17.65
C LEU A 423 -6.08 16.01 17.22
N GLY A 424 -6.23 15.59 15.97
CA GLY A 424 -7.55 15.29 15.45
C GLY A 424 -7.62 15.23 13.93
N ILE A 425 -8.82 15.45 13.39
CA ILE A 425 -9.12 15.40 11.96
C ILE A 425 -9.68 16.73 11.51
N LYS A 426 -9.05 17.34 10.52
CA LYS A 426 -9.53 18.53 9.83
C LYS A 426 -10.34 18.19 8.61
N GLN A 427 -11.24 19.08 8.20
CA GLN A 427 -12.16 18.87 7.09
C GLN A 427 -12.05 20.03 6.08
N TYR A 428 -12.05 19.68 4.79
CA TYR A 428 -11.93 20.62 3.67
C TYR A 428 -12.97 20.32 2.60
N LYS A 429 -13.62 21.36 2.11
CA LYS A 429 -14.45 21.29 0.90
C LYS A 429 -13.54 21.24 -0.32
N LEU A 430 -13.74 20.26 -1.21
CA LEU A 430 -12.99 20.14 -2.45
C LEU A 430 -13.77 20.76 -3.63
N HIS A 431 -13.16 21.72 -4.31
CA HIS A 431 -13.68 22.36 -5.52
C HIS A 431 -13.08 21.69 -6.74
N ARG A 432 -13.89 20.89 -7.47
CA ARG A 432 -13.45 20.02 -8.58
C ARG A 432 -13.81 20.53 -9.97
N ASP A 433 -14.81 21.44 -10.07
CA ASP A 433 -15.43 21.80 -11.33
C ASP A 433 -14.63 22.82 -12.17
N GLY A 434 -13.50 23.29 -11.64
CA GLY A 434 -12.75 24.40 -12.23
C GLY A 434 -13.39 25.77 -11.95
N GLY A 435 -12.69 26.85 -12.34
CA GLY A 435 -13.17 28.22 -12.16
C GLY A 435 -13.12 28.75 -10.72
N TYR A 436 -12.68 27.95 -9.75
CA TYR A 436 -12.54 28.40 -8.36
C TYR A 436 -11.35 29.34 -8.22
N GLU A 437 -11.55 30.50 -7.59
CA GLU A 437 -10.49 31.48 -7.33
C GLU A 437 -9.68 31.05 -6.09
N LYS A 438 -8.44 30.64 -6.32
CA LYS A 438 -7.50 30.27 -5.26
C LYS A 438 -6.43 31.36 -5.09
N THR A 439 -6.16 31.71 -3.85
CA THR A 439 -5.05 32.61 -3.51
C THR A 439 -3.81 31.81 -3.19
N LYS A 440 -2.75 32.01 -3.95
CA LYS A 440 -1.45 31.35 -3.81
C LYS A 440 -0.37 32.33 -3.42
N THR A 441 0.47 31.98 -2.47
CA THR A 441 1.64 32.77 -2.13
C THR A 441 2.81 32.36 -3.04
N VAL A 442 3.29 33.29 -3.85
CA VAL A 442 4.45 33.09 -4.74
C VAL A 442 5.62 33.91 -4.21
N GLY A 443 6.81 33.30 -4.17
CA GLY A 443 8.01 33.91 -3.58
C GLY A 443 8.26 33.50 -2.13
N ARG A 444 9.35 33.99 -1.54
CA ARG A 444 9.75 33.71 -0.15
C ARG A 444 10.12 35.00 0.59
N GLY A 445 9.90 35.01 1.89
CA GLY A 445 10.28 36.14 2.75
C GLY A 445 9.59 37.44 2.35
N LYS A 446 10.35 38.55 2.21
CA LYS A 446 9.83 39.87 1.86
C LYS A 446 9.28 39.98 0.42
N ASP A 447 9.67 39.05 -0.45
CA ASP A 447 9.23 39.00 -1.87
C ASP A 447 7.98 38.12 -2.07
N ALA A 448 7.40 37.62 -1.00
CA ALA A 448 6.20 36.82 -1.08
C ALA A 448 4.98 37.65 -1.49
N LYS A 449 4.40 37.33 -2.63
CA LYS A 449 3.20 38.00 -3.16
C LYS A 449 2.03 37.02 -3.19
N LYS A 450 0.84 37.50 -2.83
CA LYS A 450 -0.41 36.77 -3.02
C LYS A 450 -0.88 36.95 -4.47
N VAL A 451 -1.05 35.83 -5.18
CA VAL A 451 -1.56 35.79 -6.54
C VAL A 451 -2.87 35.05 -6.53
N VAL A 452 -3.89 35.61 -7.17
CA VAL A 452 -5.19 34.96 -7.37
C VAL A 452 -5.19 34.33 -8.75
N GLU A 453 -5.50 33.04 -8.80
CA GLU A 453 -5.64 32.28 -10.05
C GLU A 453 -6.90 31.43 -10.02
N LYS A 454 -7.50 31.17 -11.20
CA LYS A 454 -8.67 30.28 -11.32
C LYS A 454 -8.21 28.85 -11.62
N THR A 455 -8.80 27.90 -10.92
CA THR A 455 -8.58 26.47 -11.21
C THR A 455 -9.15 26.10 -12.57
N LYS A 456 -8.46 25.22 -13.28
CA LYS A 456 -8.99 24.58 -14.51
C LYS A 456 -9.78 23.33 -14.14
N LEU A 457 -10.60 22.84 -15.08
CA LEU A 457 -11.20 21.53 -14.92
C LEU A 457 -10.12 20.46 -14.70
N GLY A 458 -10.31 19.59 -13.72
CA GLY A 458 -9.31 18.58 -13.31
C GLY A 458 -8.29 19.10 -12.30
N GLU A 459 -8.24 20.39 -12.01
CA GLU A 459 -7.49 20.96 -10.89
C GLU A 459 -8.39 21.11 -9.68
N VAL A 460 -8.08 20.41 -8.61
CA VAL A 460 -8.84 20.45 -7.37
C VAL A 460 -8.19 21.41 -6.38
N TRP A 461 -9.04 22.16 -5.68
CA TRP A 461 -8.60 23.03 -4.59
C TRP A 461 -9.47 22.83 -3.35
N GLY A 462 -8.84 22.73 -2.18
CA GLY A 462 -9.50 22.54 -0.89
C GLY A 462 -9.61 23.84 -0.09
N THR A 463 -10.75 24.04 0.54
CA THR A 463 -10.98 25.13 1.49
C THR A 463 -11.45 24.59 2.83
N PRO A 464 -11.07 25.20 3.97
CA PRO A 464 -11.53 24.75 5.28
C PRO A 464 -13.05 24.64 5.36
N ASN A 465 -13.54 23.53 5.88
CA ASN A 465 -14.97 23.25 6.10
C ASN A 465 -15.22 22.64 7.50
N GLY A 466 -14.28 22.87 8.43
CA GLY A 466 -14.42 22.44 9.80
C GLY A 466 -15.41 23.30 10.60
N GLN A 467 -15.82 22.77 11.75
CA GLN A 467 -16.57 23.50 12.75
C GLN A 467 -15.62 23.85 13.91
N LYS A 468 -15.86 24.95 14.59
CA LYS A 468 -15.14 25.35 15.77
C LYS A 468 -15.43 24.38 16.93
N LEU A 469 -14.43 23.61 17.34
CA LEU A 469 -14.49 22.61 18.39
C LEU A 469 -13.74 23.10 19.61
N LYS A 470 -14.20 22.72 20.82
CA LYS A 470 -13.59 23.08 22.07
C LYS A 470 -13.29 21.83 22.89
N VAL A 471 -12.04 21.72 23.37
CA VAL A 471 -11.57 20.66 24.27
C VAL A 471 -10.77 21.23 25.43
N THR A 472 -10.68 20.48 26.51
CA THR A 472 -9.78 20.81 27.63
C THR A 472 -8.58 19.88 27.61
N LYS A 473 -7.39 20.44 27.44
CA LYS A 473 -6.10 19.75 27.56
C LYS A 473 -5.54 19.88 28.98
N THR A 474 -4.80 18.88 29.43
CA THR A 474 -4.01 18.99 30.66
C THR A 474 -2.57 19.31 30.29
N LEU A 475 -2.05 20.45 30.76
CA LEU A 475 -0.66 20.84 30.59
C LEU A 475 0.28 19.91 31.38
N ALA A 476 1.58 19.94 31.08
CA ALA A 476 2.58 19.11 31.74
C ALA A 476 2.62 19.34 33.28
N ASN A 477 2.30 20.55 33.73
CA ASN A 477 2.18 20.93 35.16
C ASN A 477 0.84 20.52 35.81
N GLY A 478 -0.03 19.81 35.07
CA GLY A 478 -1.35 19.41 35.59
C GLY A 478 -2.47 20.43 35.40
N THR A 479 -2.19 21.63 34.92
CA THR A 479 -3.19 22.69 34.74
C THR A 479 -4.11 22.39 33.54
N PRO A 480 -5.45 22.46 33.70
CA PRO A 480 -6.36 22.38 32.57
C PRO A 480 -6.27 23.65 31.70
N GLN A 481 -6.27 23.48 30.39
CA GLN A 481 -6.27 24.57 29.42
C GLN A 481 -7.27 24.28 28.34
N ASP A 482 -8.18 25.21 28.08
CA ASP A 482 -9.10 25.12 26.98
C ASP A 482 -8.39 25.43 25.65
N GLU A 483 -8.71 24.64 24.64
CA GLU A 483 -8.27 24.83 23.27
C GLU A 483 -9.47 24.83 22.34
N GLU A 484 -9.52 25.81 21.47
CA GLU A 484 -10.51 25.90 20.39
C GLU A 484 -9.82 25.85 19.04
N ALA A 485 -10.34 25.03 18.14
CA ALA A 485 -9.82 24.94 16.78
C ALA A 485 -10.90 24.47 15.79
N ASP A 486 -10.76 24.87 14.54
CA ASP A 486 -11.64 24.39 13.47
C ASP A 486 -11.24 22.98 13.01
N GLY A 487 -12.21 22.07 13.02
CA GLY A 487 -12.00 20.68 12.63
C GLY A 487 -13.29 19.89 12.53
N PHE A 488 -13.15 18.62 12.21
CA PHE A 488 -14.22 17.62 12.28
C PHE A 488 -14.19 16.86 13.61
N PHE A 489 -12.98 16.57 14.09
CA PHE A 489 -12.69 15.81 15.31
C PHE A 489 -11.48 16.46 16.00
N LEU A 490 -11.55 16.70 17.28
CA LEU A 490 -10.48 17.29 18.09
C LEU A 490 -10.36 16.53 19.41
N SER A 491 -9.13 16.17 19.81
CA SER A 491 -8.85 15.52 21.10
C SER A 491 -8.09 16.44 22.05
N GLY A 492 -8.52 16.46 23.31
CA GLY A 492 -7.79 17.06 24.44
C GLY A 492 -6.78 16.10 25.10
N ASP A 493 -6.71 14.84 24.68
CA ASP A 493 -5.69 13.90 25.12
C ASP A 493 -4.38 14.17 24.39
N LYS A 494 -3.32 14.52 25.12
CA LYS A 494 -2.02 14.88 24.53
C LYS A 494 -1.26 13.72 23.89
N ASN A 495 -1.65 12.49 24.17
CA ASN A 495 -1.06 11.29 23.57
C ASN A 495 -1.85 10.78 22.38
N PHE A 496 -3.01 11.37 22.10
CA PHE A 496 -3.81 11.03 20.91
C PHE A 496 -3.02 11.31 19.62
N ARG A 497 -2.93 10.30 18.76
CA ARG A 497 -2.17 10.35 17.50
C ARG A 497 -2.97 9.66 16.39
N PRO A 498 -3.86 10.38 15.70
CA PRO A 498 -4.60 9.77 14.61
C PRO A 498 -3.63 9.46 13.47
N THR A 499 -3.40 8.17 13.24
CA THR A 499 -2.52 7.66 12.18
C THR A 499 -3.28 7.35 10.91
N ASP A 500 -4.54 6.98 11.03
CA ASP A 500 -5.42 6.70 9.90
C ASP A 500 -6.89 6.96 10.24
N ALA A 501 -7.71 7.17 9.19
CA ALA A 501 -9.14 7.35 9.33
C ALA A 501 -9.83 6.90 8.03
N ILE A 502 -10.72 5.89 8.13
CA ILE A 502 -11.42 5.32 6.99
C ILE A 502 -12.91 5.12 7.28
N PHE A 503 -13.74 5.05 6.22
CA PHE A 503 -15.15 4.72 6.35
C PHE A 503 -15.37 3.21 6.40
N GLY A 504 -16.02 2.75 7.46
CA GLY A 504 -16.41 1.36 7.65
C GLY A 504 -17.58 0.92 6.75
N GLU A 505 -17.90 -0.36 6.85
CA GLU A 505 -19.03 -0.97 6.13
C GLU A 505 -20.38 -0.36 6.55
N ASP A 506 -20.50 0.06 7.79
CA ASP A 506 -21.66 0.71 8.39
C ASP A 506 -21.78 2.21 8.07
N GLY A 507 -20.81 2.77 7.34
CA GLY A 507 -20.74 4.17 6.96
C GLY A 507 -20.24 5.11 8.05
N ALA A 508 -19.85 4.63 9.23
CA ALA A 508 -19.17 5.41 10.25
C ALA A 508 -17.69 5.61 9.90
N LEU A 509 -17.07 6.66 10.44
CA LEU A 509 -15.64 6.91 10.30
C LEU A 509 -14.89 6.23 11.46
N TYR A 510 -13.94 5.37 11.14
CA TYR A 510 -13.05 4.71 12.09
C TYR A 510 -11.72 5.42 12.11
N VAL A 511 -11.24 5.76 13.31
CA VAL A 511 -10.04 6.56 13.54
C VAL A 511 -9.06 5.76 14.37
N ALA A 512 -7.92 5.42 13.78
CA ALA A 512 -6.82 4.77 14.49
C ALA A 512 -6.09 5.78 15.35
N ASP A 513 -5.97 5.51 16.64
CA ASP A 513 -5.20 6.28 17.59
C ASP A 513 -3.97 5.49 18.03
N TRP A 514 -2.81 5.92 17.55
CA TRP A 514 -1.52 5.32 17.88
C TRP A 514 -1.15 5.49 19.36
N GLN A 515 -1.72 6.48 20.01
CA GLN A 515 -1.61 6.73 21.47
C GLN A 515 -0.15 6.71 21.95
N ASN A 516 0.69 7.58 21.44
CA ASN A 516 2.11 7.62 21.76
C ASN A 516 2.59 9.01 22.17
N VAL A 517 3.39 9.10 23.23
CA VAL A 517 3.97 10.36 23.68
C VAL A 517 5.01 10.90 22.70
N ILE A 518 5.77 10.02 22.07
CA ILE A 518 6.85 10.34 21.14
C ILE A 518 6.42 10.04 19.71
N ILE A 519 6.59 11.00 18.81
CA ILE A 519 6.48 10.80 17.36
C ILE A 519 7.82 11.08 16.72
N GLY A 520 8.24 10.17 15.80
CA GLY A 520 9.49 10.31 15.07
C GLY A 520 10.72 9.90 15.88
N HIS A 521 11.91 10.16 15.31
CA HIS A 521 13.18 9.64 15.82
C HIS A 521 14.32 10.67 15.77
N MET A 522 14.04 11.91 15.37
CA MET A 522 15.07 12.96 15.30
C MET A 522 15.29 13.72 16.62
N GLN A 523 14.28 13.74 17.47
CA GLN A 523 14.27 14.50 18.73
C GLN A 523 14.58 13.64 19.94
N HIS A 524 14.48 12.31 19.81
CA HIS A 524 14.67 11.34 20.87
C HIS A 524 15.49 10.16 20.38
N ASN A 525 16.23 9.53 21.28
CA ASN A 525 16.90 8.27 20.99
C ASN A 525 15.90 7.24 20.43
N VAL A 526 16.33 6.39 19.51
CA VAL A 526 15.50 5.32 18.97
C VAL A 526 14.98 4.41 20.11
N ARG A 527 15.74 4.26 21.19
CA ARG A 527 15.38 3.45 22.38
C ARG A 527 14.95 4.29 23.58
N ASP A 528 14.44 5.50 23.35
CA ASP A 528 13.88 6.30 24.45
C ASP A 528 12.81 5.48 25.19
N PRO A 529 12.93 5.30 26.56
CA PRO A 529 12.05 4.42 27.32
C PRO A 529 10.60 4.92 27.41
N ASN A 530 10.32 6.16 27.01
CA ASN A 530 8.97 6.70 26.93
C ASN A 530 8.29 6.44 25.58
N ARG A 531 8.95 5.76 24.61
CA ARG A 531 8.24 5.24 23.43
C ARG A 531 7.23 4.22 23.89
N ASP A 532 5.99 4.40 23.50
CA ASP A 532 4.92 3.51 23.90
C ASP A 532 4.86 2.24 23.05
N HIS A 533 4.72 1.11 23.72
CA HIS A 533 4.59 -0.23 23.12
C HIS A 533 3.42 -1.00 23.76
N LYS A 534 2.45 -0.28 24.34
CA LYS A 534 1.37 -0.87 25.14
C LYS A 534 -0.02 -0.33 24.83
N HIS A 535 -0.12 0.81 24.15
CA HIS A 535 -1.39 1.45 23.87
C HIS A 535 -1.72 1.46 22.38
N GLY A 536 -3.00 1.45 22.09
CA GLY A 536 -3.54 1.55 20.75
C GLY A 536 -5.06 1.47 20.79
N ARG A 537 -5.75 2.33 20.02
CA ARG A 537 -7.21 2.45 20.07
C ARG A 537 -7.77 2.69 18.69
N ILE A 538 -9.04 2.35 18.54
CA ILE A 538 -9.83 2.71 17.40
C ILE A 538 -11.12 3.36 17.91
N PHE A 539 -11.32 4.61 17.54
CA PHE A 539 -12.57 5.33 17.78
C PHE A 539 -13.45 5.24 16.55
N ARG A 540 -14.77 5.24 16.75
CA ARG A 540 -15.77 5.22 15.70
C ARG A 540 -16.64 6.45 15.83
N VAL A 541 -16.85 7.16 14.70
CA VAL A 541 -17.63 8.40 14.62
C VAL A 541 -18.83 8.19 13.70
N SER A 542 -20.04 8.37 14.20
CA SER A 542 -21.27 8.23 13.42
C SER A 542 -22.16 9.47 13.51
N TYR A 543 -22.95 9.70 12.47
CA TYR A 543 -23.92 10.79 12.45
C TYR A 543 -25.27 10.32 13.02
N THR A 544 -25.72 10.97 14.08
CA THR A 544 -26.87 10.53 14.89
C THR A 544 -28.24 10.75 14.21
N LYS A 545 -28.30 11.63 13.19
CA LYS A 545 -29.57 12.02 12.53
C LYS A 545 -29.89 11.20 11.29
N LYS A 546 -29.07 10.21 10.96
CA LYS A 546 -29.31 9.29 9.84
C LYS A 546 -29.00 7.85 10.28
N PRO A 547 -29.68 6.85 9.71
CA PRO A 547 -29.35 5.46 9.99
C PRO A 547 -27.94 5.13 9.49
N LEU A 548 -27.34 4.10 10.08
CA LEU A 548 -26.13 3.50 9.56
C LEU A 548 -26.34 2.94 8.15
N GLN A 549 -25.27 2.91 7.36
CA GLN A 549 -25.29 2.33 6.02
C GLN A 549 -25.70 0.86 6.07
N LYS A 550 -26.56 0.48 5.13
CA LYS A 550 -26.96 -0.93 4.99
C LYS A 550 -25.79 -1.77 4.47
N LYS A 551 -25.67 -2.98 5.01
CA LYS A 551 -24.66 -3.93 4.54
C LYS A 551 -24.92 -4.31 3.09
N VAL A 552 -23.86 -4.27 2.28
CA VAL A 552 -23.86 -4.74 0.88
C VAL A 552 -23.07 -6.03 0.82
N ALA A 553 -23.70 -7.09 0.30
CA ALA A 553 -23.02 -8.37 0.10
C ALA A 553 -22.00 -8.25 -1.05
N ILE A 554 -20.74 -8.59 -0.78
CA ILE A 554 -19.64 -8.47 -1.75
C ILE A 554 -18.89 -9.81 -1.85
N GLU A 555 -18.31 -10.30 -0.76
CA GLU A 555 -17.54 -11.55 -0.78
C GLU A 555 -18.34 -12.70 -1.37
N GLY A 556 -17.73 -13.46 -2.27
CA GLY A 556 -18.30 -14.65 -2.87
C GLY A 556 -19.50 -14.42 -3.80
N GLN A 557 -19.91 -13.17 -4.03
CA GLN A 557 -21.06 -12.89 -4.90
C GLN A 557 -20.73 -13.20 -6.37
N PRO A 558 -21.75 -13.60 -7.17
CA PRO A 558 -21.58 -13.75 -8.62
C PRO A 558 -21.09 -12.44 -9.28
N VAL A 559 -20.33 -12.55 -10.37
CA VAL A 559 -19.73 -11.41 -11.06
C VAL A 559 -20.79 -10.38 -11.48
N GLU A 560 -21.96 -10.82 -11.95
CA GLU A 560 -23.05 -9.93 -12.34
C GLU A 560 -23.54 -9.08 -11.15
N LYS A 561 -23.60 -9.68 -9.96
CA LYS A 561 -23.99 -8.97 -8.74
C LYS A 561 -22.91 -7.98 -8.30
N LEU A 562 -21.66 -8.35 -8.42
CA LEU A 562 -20.54 -7.43 -8.16
C LEU A 562 -20.56 -6.24 -9.11
N LEU A 563 -20.83 -6.45 -10.41
CA LEU A 563 -20.97 -5.35 -11.35
C LEU A 563 -22.14 -4.42 -10.99
N GLU A 564 -23.27 -4.95 -10.51
CA GLU A 564 -24.37 -4.13 -10.00
C GLU A 564 -23.98 -3.33 -8.74
N ASN A 565 -23.15 -3.88 -7.86
CA ASN A 565 -22.62 -3.16 -6.69
C ASN A 565 -21.76 -1.95 -7.09
N LEU A 566 -21.15 -1.95 -8.29
CA LEU A 566 -20.41 -0.78 -8.81
C LEU A 566 -21.32 0.44 -9.09
N LYS A 567 -22.65 0.30 -9.11
CA LYS A 567 -23.60 1.41 -9.17
C LYS A 567 -23.79 2.11 -7.82
N HIS A 568 -23.27 1.54 -6.73
CA HIS A 568 -23.48 2.08 -5.38
C HIS A 568 -22.89 3.50 -5.25
N PRO A 569 -23.58 4.45 -4.61
CA PRO A 569 -23.09 5.83 -4.49
C PRO A 569 -21.83 5.93 -3.60
N VAL A 570 -21.72 5.06 -2.60
CA VAL A 570 -20.59 5.07 -1.64
C VAL A 570 -19.34 4.44 -2.26
N ASN A 571 -18.25 5.20 -2.28
CA ASN A 571 -16.98 4.77 -2.88
C ASN A 571 -16.38 3.53 -2.19
N GLY A 572 -16.50 3.41 -0.86
CA GLY A 572 -16.00 2.24 -0.11
C GLY A 572 -16.66 0.92 -0.53
N VAL A 573 -17.96 0.94 -0.91
CA VAL A 573 -18.65 -0.24 -1.47
C VAL A 573 -18.06 -0.61 -2.83
N ARG A 574 -17.87 0.39 -3.72
CA ARG A 574 -17.27 0.15 -5.03
C ARG A 574 -15.82 -0.32 -4.92
N HIS A 575 -15.06 0.27 -4.01
CA HIS A 575 -13.67 -0.13 -3.75
C HIS A 575 -13.57 -1.61 -3.36
N ARG A 576 -14.30 -2.05 -2.33
CA ARG A 576 -14.32 -3.46 -1.92
C ARG A 576 -14.82 -4.39 -3.03
N THR A 577 -15.80 -3.91 -3.83
CA THR A 577 -16.29 -4.66 -4.99
C THR A 577 -15.21 -4.82 -6.06
N ARG A 578 -14.42 -3.77 -6.35
CA ARG A 578 -13.29 -3.86 -7.28
C ARG A 578 -12.20 -4.79 -6.77
N VAL A 579 -11.92 -4.76 -5.47
CA VAL A 579 -11.00 -5.70 -4.83
C VAL A 579 -11.49 -7.15 -5.01
N GLU A 580 -12.76 -7.42 -4.76
CA GLU A 580 -13.34 -8.77 -4.96
C GLU A 580 -13.28 -9.22 -6.44
N LEU A 581 -13.61 -8.31 -7.38
CA LEU A 581 -13.48 -8.59 -8.82
C LEU A 581 -12.05 -8.89 -9.23
N SER A 582 -11.05 -8.32 -8.54
CA SER A 582 -9.64 -8.56 -8.86
C SER A 582 -9.22 -10.02 -8.69
N GLY A 583 -9.90 -10.79 -7.84
CA GLY A 583 -9.67 -12.22 -7.59
C GLY A 583 -10.42 -13.16 -8.54
N ARG A 584 -11.26 -12.63 -9.45
CA ARG A 584 -12.11 -13.44 -10.33
C ARG A 584 -11.43 -13.71 -11.67
N ASP A 585 -11.86 -14.77 -12.36
CA ASP A 585 -11.36 -15.08 -13.70
C ASP A 585 -11.56 -13.92 -14.67
N THR A 586 -10.50 -13.55 -15.36
CA THR A 586 -10.50 -12.40 -16.26
C THR A 586 -11.51 -12.52 -17.39
N ASN A 587 -11.68 -13.71 -18.00
CA ASN A 587 -12.59 -13.88 -19.12
C ASN A 587 -14.04 -13.82 -18.66
N GLU A 588 -14.33 -14.37 -17.48
CA GLU A 588 -15.66 -14.27 -16.83
C GLU A 588 -16.00 -12.81 -16.56
N VAL A 589 -15.12 -12.06 -15.87
CA VAL A 589 -15.33 -10.66 -15.52
C VAL A 589 -15.51 -9.79 -16.75
N ILE A 590 -14.63 -9.91 -17.75
CA ILE A 590 -14.71 -9.09 -18.96
C ILE A 590 -15.95 -9.46 -19.79
N GLY A 591 -16.28 -10.75 -19.91
CA GLY A 591 -17.49 -11.20 -20.60
C GLY A 591 -18.78 -10.68 -19.95
N ALA A 592 -18.86 -10.69 -18.61
CA ALA A 592 -19.97 -10.11 -17.87
C ALA A 592 -20.01 -8.58 -18.00
N THR A 593 -18.86 -7.90 -17.91
CA THR A 593 -18.76 -6.43 -18.06
C THR A 593 -19.22 -5.98 -19.43
N GLN A 594 -18.88 -6.70 -20.51
CA GLN A 594 -19.35 -6.38 -21.87
C GLN A 594 -20.87 -6.50 -22.01
N LYS A 595 -21.52 -7.39 -21.28
CA LYS A 595 -22.99 -7.47 -21.21
C LYS A 595 -23.55 -6.32 -20.38
N TRP A 596 -22.93 -6.03 -19.24
CA TRP A 596 -23.35 -5.00 -18.30
C TRP A 596 -23.32 -3.59 -18.92
N ILE A 597 -22.30 -3.26 -19.70
CA ILE A 597 -22.14 -1.99 -20.43
C ILE A 597 -23.36 -1.68 -21.33
N LYS A 598 -24.01 -2.70 -21.90
CA LYS A 598 -25.16 -2.52 -22.82
C LYS A 598 -26.39 -1.91 -22.14
N GLN A 599 -26.43 -1.84 -20.81
CA GLN A 599 -27.52 -1.21 -20.04
C GLN A 599 -27.42 0.32 -20.04
N PHE A 600 -26.27 0.90 -20.45
CA PHE A 600 -25.96 2.31 -20.31
C PHE A 600 -25.84 3.01 -21.67
N ASP A 601 -26.25 4.27 -21.68
CA ASP A 601 -26.12 5.15 -22.85
C ASP A 601 -24.96 6.14 -22.63
N PRO A 602 -23.86 6.08 -23.41
CA PRO A 602 -22.71 6.98 -23.23
C PRO A 602 -23.05 8.47 -23.44
N LYS A 603 -24.22 8.79 -24.03
CA LYS A 603 -24.71 10.16 -24.20
C LYS A 603 -25.47 10.70 -22.99
N LYS A 604 -25.80 9.84 -22.03
CA LYS A 604 -26.50 10.23 -20.81
C LYS A 604 -25.50 10.53 -19.69
N LYS A 605 -25.58 11.72 -19.12
CA LYS A 605 -24.73 12.14 -18.00
C LYS A 605 -24.85 11.19 -16.79
N ALA A 606 -26.06 10.70 -16.49
CA ALA A 606 -26.32 9.81 -15.36
C ALA A 606 -25.60 8.46 -15.50
N ASP A 607 -25.36 7.98 -16.72
CA ASP A 607 -24.74 6.69 -16.98
C ASP A 607 -23.20 6.76 -17.02
N SER A 608 -22.64 7.97 -17.06
CA SER A 608 -21.19 8.20 -17.25
C SER A 608 -20.34 7.54 -16.18
N HIS A 609 -20.79 7.56 -14.91
CA HIS A 609 -20.01 6.95 -13.82
C HIS A 609 -20.01 5.41 -13.91
N HIS A 610 -21.13 4.81 -14.31
CA HIS A 610 -21.22 3.35 -14.46
C HIS A 610 -20.34 2.85 -15.63
N LEU A 611 -20.32 3.59 -16.73
CA LEU A 611 -19.42 3.32 -17.84
C LEU A 611 -17.94 3.50 -17.45
N LEU A 612 -17.65 4.47 -16.59
CA LEU A 612 -16.30 4.66 -16.05
C LEU A 612 -15.87 3.50 -15.16
N GLU A 613 -16.75 2.99 -14.28
CA GLU A 613 -16.47 1.80 -13.49
C GLU A 613 -16.19 0.58 -14.39
N ALA A 614 -16.97 0.41 -15.48
CA ALA A 614 -16.68 -0.63 -16.48
C ALA A 614 -15.30 -0.45 -17.13
N LEU A 615 -14.90 0.78 -17.46
CA LEU A 615 -13.58 1.07 -18.02
C LEU A 615 -12.47 0.71 -17.04
N TRP A 616 -12.64 1.00 -15.76
CA TRP A 616 -11.70 0.61 -14.71
C TRP A 616 -11.64 -0.90 -14.50
N VAL A 617 -12.76 -1.63 -14.59
CA VAL A 617 -12.74 -3.11 -14.58
C VAL A 617 -11.90 -3.65 -15.74
N HIS A 618 -12.06 -3.09 -16.94
CA HIS A 618 -11.22 -3.43 -18.08
C HIS A 618 -9.72 -3.13 -17.81
N GLN A 619 -9.43 -2.00 -17.17
CA GLN A 619 -8.07 -1.60 -16.82
C GLN A 619 -7.45 -2.54 -15.77
N GLN A 620 -8.18 -2.88 -14.72
CA GLN A 620 -7.73 -3.81 -13.67
C GLN A 620 -7.39 -5.20 -14.22
N HIS A 621 -8.18 -5.67 -15.19
CA HIS A 621 -7.98 -6.98 -15.82
C HIS A 621 -7.03 -6.94 -17.02
N ASN A 622 -6.36 -5.79 -17.27
CA ASN A 622 -5.43 -5.60 -18.39
C ASN A 622 -6.05 -5.96 -19.77
N ARG A 623 -7.33 -5.67 -19.95
CA ARG A 623 -8.09 -5.88 -21.20
C ARG A 623 -8.57 -4.54 -21.73
N ARG A 624 -7.81 -3.94 -22.64
CA ARG A 624 -8.14 -2.64 -23.22
C ARG A 624 -9.49 -2.67 -23.93
N ASN A 625 -10.29 -1.62 -23.74
CA ASN A 625 -11.54 -1.39 -24.45
C ASN A 625 -11.53 0.02 -25.04
N GLY A 626 -10.95 0.17 -26.22
CA GLY A 626 -10.79 1.48 -26.86
C GLY A 626 -12.10 2.13 -27.24
N ARG A 627 -13.13 1.35 -27.60
CA ARG A 627 -14.46 1.91 -27.86
C ARG A 627 -15.04 2.58 -26.62
N LEU A 628 -15.05 1.89 -25.48
CA LEU A 628 -15.55 2.44 -24.24
C LEU A 628 -14.72 3.65 -23.78
N LEU A 629 -13.40 3.61 -23.95
CA LEU A 629 -12.53 4.75 -23.68
C LEU A 629 -12.90 5.95 -24.55
N ASN A 630 -13.08 5.76 -25.86
CA ASN A 630 -13.47 6.83 -26.79
C ASN A 630 -14.86 7.41 -26.46
N ASP A 631 -15.80 6.58 -26.05
CA ASP A 631 -17.13 7.04 -25.61
C ASP A 631 -17.02 7.92 -24.34
N LEU A 632 -16.20 7.52 -23.38
CA LEU A 632 -15.97 8.27 -22.14
C LEU A 632 -15.15 9.56 -22.35
N LEU A 633 -14.22 9.59 -23.27
CA LEU A 633 -13.51 10.83 -23.67
C LEU A 633 -14.47 11.89 -24.23
N LYS A 634 -15.64 11.48 -24.72
CA LYS A 634 -16.71 12.34 -25.24
C LYS A 634 -17.90 12.46 -24.28
N SER A 635 -17.80 11.90 -23.06
CA SER A 635 -18.88 11.89 -22.08
C SER A 635 -19.43 13.30 -21.80
N PRO A 636 -20.75 13.47 -21.61
CA PRO A 636 -21.34 14.72 -21.14
C PRO A 636 -20.90 15.09 -19.72
N GLU A 637 -20.40 14.12 -18.93
CA GLU A 637 -19.88 14.34 -17.59
C GLU A 637 -18.37 14.71 -17.63
N PRO A 638 -17.99 15.94 -17.23
CA PRO A 638 -16.59 16.38 -17.33
C PRO A 638 -15.62 15.55 -16.46
N HIS A 639 -16.04 15.07 -15.29
CA HIS A 639 -15.19 14.24 -14.45
C HIS A 639 -14.93 12.86 -15.05
N ALA A 640 -15.91 12.29 -15.76
CA ALA A 640 -15.70 11.05 -16.50
C ALA A 640 -14.70 11.23 -17.66
N ARG A 641 -14.74 12.40 -18.35
CA ARG A 641 -13.73 12.73 -19.38
C ARG A 641 -12.32 12.83 -18.77
N MET A 642 -12.19 13.46 -17.59
CA MET A 642 -10.89 13.58 -16.91
C MET A 642 -10.36 12.20 -16.48
N ALA A 643 -11.21 11.34 -15.94
CA ALA A 643 -10.83 9.97 -15.60
C ALA A 643 -10.45 9.16 -16.85
N ALA A 644 -11.18 9.32 -17.97
CA ALA A 644 -10.85 8.67 -19.23
C ALA A 644 -9.48 9.13 -19.80
N LEU A 645 -9.15 10.42 -19.66
CA LEU A 645 -7.82 10.94 -20.02
C LEU A 645 -6.70 10.28 -19.16
N THR A 646 -6.98 10.01 -17.89
CA THR A 646 -6.06 9.28 -17.01
C THR A 646 -5.88 7.83 -17.47
N VAL A 647 -6.96 7.15 -17.86
CA VAL A 647 -6.88 5.79 -18.45
C VAL A 647 -6.11 5.82 -19.76
N GLN A 648 -6.36 6.81 -20.64
CA GLN A 648 -5.62 6.99 -21.88
C GLN A 648 -4.12 7.19 -21.64
N HIS A 649 -3.76 7.99 -20.62
CA HIS A 649 -2.37 8.17 -20.21
C HIS A 649 -1.73 6.83 -19.80
N HIS A 650 -2.40 6.03 -18.97
CA HIS A 650 -1.89 4.71 -18.54
C HIS A 650 -1.75 3.71 -19.69
N TRP A 651 -2.74 3.66 -20.60
CA TRP A 651 -2.73 2.66 -21.66
C TRP A 651 -1.79 2.97 -22.82
N TYR A 652 -1.62 4.26 -23.12
CA TYR A 652 -0.95 4.71 -24.35
C TYR A 652 0.16 5.72 -24.12
N ASN A 653 0.47 6.04 -22.86
CA ASN A 653 1.44 7.09 -22.50
C ASN A 653 1.11 8.43 -23.17
N ALA A 654 -0.18 8.70 -23.36
CA ALA A 654 -0.69 9.93 -23.95
C ALA A 654 -0.50 11.12 -23.01
N ASP A 655 -0.25 12.31 -23.55
CA ASP A 655 -0.16 13.53 -22.76
C ASP A 655 -1.58 14.12 -22.53
N PRO A 656 -2.16 14.02 -21.33
CA PRO A 656 -3.52 14.46 -21.08
C PRO A 656 -3.67 15.99 -21.15
N THR A 657 -2.57 16.76 -21.08
CA THR A 657 -2.61 18.22 -21.22
C THR A 657 -2.94 18.66 -22.66
N LYS A 658 -2.78 17.75 -23.63
CA LYS A 658 -3.13 17.95 -25.04
C LYS A 658 -4.58 17.54 -25.36
N GLY A 659 -5.36 17.17 -24.36
CA GLY A 659 -6.73 16.69 -24.52
C GLY A 659 -6.81 15.25 -25.04
N SER A 660 -8.01 14.84 -25.48
CA SER A 660 -8.20 13.51 -26.05
C SER A 660 -7.47 13.39 -27.37
N GLN A 661 -6.50 12.47 -27.43
CA GLN A 661 -5.85 12.11 -28.69
C GLN A 661 -6.68 11.00 -29.34
N VAL A 662 -7.01 11.17 -30.61
CA VAL A 662 -7.65 10.08 -31.39
C VAL A 662 -6.61 8.95 -31.52
N ILE A 663 -6.88 7.86 -30.85
CA ILE A 663 -6.10 6.64 -31.01
C ILE A 663 -6.88 5.83 -32.04
N GLU A 664 -6.36 5.79 -33.26
CA GLU A 664 -6.80 4.81 -34.25
C GLU A 664 -6.35 3.44 -33.72
N GLU A 665 -7.23 2.74 -32.99
CA GLU A 665 -7.07 1.32 -32.82
C GLU A 665 -7.29 0.69 -34.19
N GLU A 666 -6.27 0.10 -34.77
CA GLU A 666 -6.49 -0.98 -35.72
C GLU A 666 -7.32 -2.03 -34.96
N VAL A 667 -8.59 -2.12 -35.30
CA VAL A 667 -9.48 -3.18 -34.81
C VAL A 667 -8.93 -4.48 -35.36
N VAL A 668 -8.10 -5.12 -34.54
CA VAL A 668 -7.68 -6.48 -34.82
C VAL A 668 -8.85 -7.37 -34.40
N GLU A 669 -9.77 -7.65 -35.32
CA GLU A 669 -10.69 -8.77 -35.14
C GLU A 669 -9.85 -10.02 -34.96
N VAL A 670 -9.77 -10.52 -33.73
CA VAL A 670 -9.22 -11.84 -33.46
C VAL A 670 -10.27 -12.86 -33.89
N THR A 671 -10.33 -13.14 -35.18
CA THR A 671 -10.91 -14.37 -35.63
C THR A 671 -9.92 -15.47 -35.27
N GLN A 672 -10.29 -16.31 -34.29
CA GLN A 672 -9.64 -17.59 -34.08
C GLN A 672 -9.78 -18.44 -35.36
N LYS A 673 -8.79 -18.36 -36.20
CA LYS A 673 -8.47 -19.42 -37.18
C LYS A 673 -6.97 -19.54 -37.27
N SER A 674 -6.50 -20.73 -36.92
CA SER A 674 -5.16 -21.23 -37.15
C SER A 674 -4.67 -20.86 -38.54
N GLY A 675 -3.49 -20.28 -38.57
CA GLY A 675 -2.58 -20.03 -39.68
C GLY A 675 -3.07 -20.26 -41.05
N ILE A 676 -3.58 -19.27 -41.76
CA ILE A 676 -3.69 -19.29 -43.20
C ILE A 676 -3.35 -17.92 -43.76
N LEU A 677 -2.48 -17.97 -44.75
CA LEU A 677 -1.94 -16.94 -45.57
C LEU A 677 -3.00 -16.30 -46.45
N SER A 678 -3.12 -14.98 -46.46
CA SER A 678 -3.70 -14.29 -47.61
C SER A 678 -2.58 -13.84 -48.54
N ASP A 679 -2.46 -14.46 -49.69
CA ASP A 679 -1.53 -14.04 -50.75
C ASP A 679 -2.14 -12.86 -51.52
N THR A 680 -1.56 -11.67 -51.38
CA THR A 680 -1.58 -10.70 -52.45
C THR A 680 -0.37 -10.97 -53.35
N PRO A 681 -0.42 -10.77 -54.67
CA PRO A 681 0.57 -11.31 -55.62
C PRO A 681 2.03 -10.88 -55.43
N GLN A 682 2.32 -10.01 -54.49
CA GLN A 682 3.67 -9.46 -54.28
C GLN A 682 4.23 -9.51 -52.87
N LEU A 683 3.43 -9.87 -51.84
CA LEU A 683 3.88 -9.81 -50.45
C LEU A 683 3.26 -10.93 -49.62
N THR A 684 4.09 -11.83 -49.09
CA THR A 684 3.64 -12.83 -48.10
C THR A 684 3.62 -12.19 -46.71
N THR A 685 2.45 -12.19 -46.05
CA THR A 685 2.33 -11.69 -44.67
C THR A 685 2.28 -12.87 -43.72
N VAL A 686 3.18 -12.89 -42.74
CA VAL A 686 3.21 -13.85 -41.61
C VAL A 686 2.88 -13.10 -40.35
N ARG A 687 1.87 -13.56 -39.63
CA ARG A 687 1.50 -13.03 -38.33
C ARG A 687 1.89 -14.03 -37.25
N ILE A 688 2.59 -13.57 -36.23
CA ILE A 688 2.95 -14.33 -35.04
C ILE A 688 2.35 -13.60 -33.84
N GLY A 689 1.52 -14.28 -33.05
CA GLY A 689 0.96 -13.77 -31.82
C GLY A 689 1.57 -14.47 -30.61
N THR A 690 1.59 -13.79 -29.47
CA THR A 690 1.88 -14.43 -28.20
C THR A 690 0.61 -15.08 -27.66
N VAL A 691 0.75 -16.22 -27.00
CA VAL A 691 -0.36 -16.86 -26.29
C VAL A 691 -0.43 -16.24 -24.90
N VAL A 692 -1.54 -15.54 -24.62
CA VAL A 692 -1.76 -14.83 -23.35
C VAL A 692 -1.48 -15.72 -22.16
N GLU A 693 -0.74 -15.19 -21.18
CA GLU A 693 -0.34 -15.89 -19.95
C GLU A 693 0.53 -17.15 -20.16
N LYS A 694 1.15 -17.28 -21.34
CA LYS A 694 2.08 -18.37 -21.63
C LYS A 694 3.31 -17.82 -22.35
N MET A 695 4.48 -18.25 -21.93
CA MET A 695 5.75 -17.87 -22.58
C MET A 695 5.93 -18.62 -23.91
N LYS A 696 4.98 -18.48 -24.84
CA LYS A 696 5.06 -19.10 -26.16
C LYS A 696 4.30 -18.31 -27.21
N TYR A 697 4.56 -18.63 -28.46
CA TYR A 697 3.89 -18.07 -29.63
C TYR A 697 2.77 -18.99 -30.11
N ASP A 698 1.77 -18.40 -30.77
CA ASP A 698 0.67 -19.12 -31.41
C ASP A 698 1.14 -19.83 -32.69
N LEU A 699 2.25 -19.38 -33.27
CA LEU A 699 2.89 -19.95 -34.43
C LEU A 699 4.34 -20.38 -34.11
N SER A 700 4.59 -21.67 -34.09
CA SER A 700 5.91 -22.24 -33.79
C SER A 700 6.83 -22.37 -35.00
N GLU A 701 6.28 -22.45 -36.20
CA GLU A 701 7.04 -22.63 -37.44
C GLU A 701 6.29 -22.06 -38.65
N PHE A 702 6.99 -21.46 -39.57
CA PHE A 702 6.45 -21.04 -40.86
C PHE A 702 7.52 -21.13 -41.97
N THR A 703 7.07 -21.34 -43.18
CA THR A 703 7.96 -21.47 -44.37
C THR A 703 7.68 -20.36 -45.37
N VAL A 704 8.73 -19.75 -45.90
CA VAL A 704 8.65 -18.72 -46.93
C VAL A 704 9.52 -19.08 -48.12
N LYS A 705 9.11 -18.64 -49.33
CA LYS A 705 9.90 -18.90 -50.53
C LYS A 705 11.11 -17.97 -50.60
N PRO A 706 12.31 -18.48 -50.86
CA PRO A 706 13.52 -17.64 -51.00
C PRO A 706 13.33 -16.54 -52.05
N GLY A 707 13.86 -15.35 -51.78
CA GLY A 707 13.83 -14.22 -52.71
C GLY A 707 12.51 -13.42 -52.72
N LYS A 708 11.50 -13.80 -51.93
CA LYS A 708 10.26 -13.04 -51.79
C LYS A 708 10.34 -12.08 -50.61
N LYS A 709 9.71 -10.91 -50.76
CA LYS A 709 9.52 -10.00 -49.61
C LYS A 709 8.45 -10.59 -48.69
N VAL A 710 8.73 -10.59 -47.38
CA VAL A 710 7.81 -11.06 -46.33
C VAL A 710 7.52 -9.90 -45.42
N LYS A 711 6.25 -9.67 -45.12
CA LYS A 711 5.80 -8.78 -44.05
C LYS A 711 5.57 -9.63 -42.79
N LEU A 712 6.37 -9.44 -41.78
CA LEU A 712 6.16 -10.06 -40.50
C LEU A 712 5.35 -9.09 -39.62
N ILE A 713 4.22 -9.57 -39.08
CA ILE A 713 3.43 -8.86 -38.10
C ILE A 713 3.57 -9.62 -36.78
N PHE A 714 4.20 -8.98 -35.81
CA PHE A 714 4.27 -9.49 -34.44
C PHE A 714 3.17 -8.85 -33.61
N ALA A 715 2.23 -9.66 -33.14
CA ALA A 715 1.15 -9.22 -32.26
C ALA A 715 1.41 -9.75 -30.86
N ASN A 716 1.62 -8.86 -29.92
CA ASN A 716 1.74 -9.20 -28.52
C ASN A 716 0.46 -8.78 -27.77
N PRO A 717 -0.60 -9.61 -27.72
CA PRO A 717 -1.78 -9.36 -26.91
C PRO A 717 -1.53 -9.63 -25.42
N ASP A 718 -0.38 -10.26 -25.08
CA ASP A 718 0.02 -10.53 -23.71
C ASP A 718 0.52 -9.25 -23.04
N TYR A 719 0.39 -9.19 -21.72
CA TYR A 719 0.96 -8.14 -20.91
C TYR A 719 2.47 -8.30 -20.68
N MET A 720 3.01 -9.50 -20.94
CA MET A 720 4.45 -9.76 -20.85
C MET A 720 5.19 -9.27 -22.10
N PRO A 721 6.37 -8.66 -21.96
CA PRO A 721 7.20 -8.36 -23.11
C PRO A 721 7.74 -9.65 -23.74
N HIS A 722 7.50 -9.81 -25.03
CA HIS A 722 8.04 -10.91 -25.83
C HIS A 722 8.96 -10.35 -26.91
N ASN A 723 10.08 -11.01 -27.14
CA ASN A 723 11.04 -10.64 -28.17
C ASN A 723 11.10 -11.70 -29.26
N ILE A 724 11.05 -11.27 -30.51
CA ILE A 724 11.40 -12.12 -31.64
C ILE A 724 12.81 -11.79 -32.10
N VAL A 725 13.66 -12.80 -32.13
CA VAL A 725 15.05 -12.66 -32.58
C VAL A 725 15.26 -13.49 -33.85
N PHE A 726 15.82 -12.87 -34.87
CA PHE A 726 16.18 -13.53 -36.13
C PHE A 726 17.68 -13.83 -36.12
N THR A 727 18.04 -15.10 -36.24
CA THR A 727 19.42 -15.53 -36.28
C THR A 727 19.74 -16.28 -37.58
N LYS A 728 21.01 -16.36 -37.92
CA LYS A 728 21.45 -17.34 -38.95
C LYS A 728 21.25 -18.76 -38.37
N PRO A 729 21.04 -19.76 -39.22
CA PRO A 729 20.96 -21.14 -38.78
C PRO A 729 22.10 -21.51 -37.80
N ASN A 730 21.78 -22.19 -36.71
CA ASN A 730 22.68 -22.60 -35.62
C ASN A 730 23.42 -21.47 -34.89
N LYS A 731 22.86 -20.27 -34.86
CA LYS A 731 23.39 -19.10 -34.13
C LYS A 731 22.45 -18.57 -33.04
N ALA A 732 21.41 -19.29 -32.70
CA ALA A 732 20.48 -18.88 -31.63
C ALA A 732 21.17 -18.69 -30.27
N ASP A 733 22.03 -19.62 -29.90
CA ASP A 733 22.74 -19.61 -28.61
C ASP A 733 23.73 -18.44 -28.49
N SER A 734 24.23 -17.90 -29.60
CA SER A 734 25.16 -16.76 -29.58
C SER A 734 24.48 -15.39 -29.41
N VAL A 735 23.16 -15.37 -29.42
CA VAL A 735 22.34 -14.14 -29.22
C VAL A 735 21.68 -14.14 -27.84
N ALA A 736 21.58 -15.29 -27.20
CA ALA A 736 21.03 -15.43 -25.84
C ALA A 736 22.07 -15.15 -24.72
N GLN A 737 23.30 -14.86 -25.07
CA GLN A 737 24.37 -14.37 -24.18
C GLN A 737 24.45 -12.83 -24.28
#